data_3af4acc603ac63b20cec72f8b08167ba
#
_entry.id   3af4acc603ac63b20cec72f8b08167ba
#
_cell.length_a   1.000
_cell.length_b   1.000
_cell.length_c   1.000
_cell.angle_alpha   90.00
_cell.angle_beta   90.00
_cell.angle_gamma   90.00
#
_symmetry.space_group_name_H-M   'P 1'
#
loop_
_entity.id
_entity.type
_entity.pdbx_description
1 polymer ?
#
loop_
_entity_poly.entity_id
_entity_poly.type
_entity_poly.pdbx_seq_one_letter_code
_entity_poly.pdbx_strand_id
1 'polypeptide(L)'
;MQTLLEDLGYQRRAIDTAISVFDGQVRNSFDNSNLFGIQANITDLTPERFETNKRRIVAENGILEADARLCPDTDVCIEMETGTGKTLVYLRTIYELYQHYRLTKFIILVPSIAIKEGTLATVDSFKKPLADRYGFTPACFEYDSGKLSRLRHFIEDTQPQIMVMTIQAIISDDRIINQQGRDDSFNGLTYLEALGKCQPIVLMDEPQEGMDTEAAIARIAILNPLVKFRYSATHKVVKNLLYRLTPFDAYRQGMVKKIEVLSVAEKNDEATLKLELIEVEAKGTETPKARLNLWRKNGDGFKWKESNWLKQGDNIAEKSGNVSYVDYSIDRIWKSLHDKLWHLKFSNGVELIEKERAADFTGLFRQQLQWLIRRHFEKKARLAPMGIKCLSLVFIDRVDNYIKDDGIIKTLFREEYAALCREHSGTEPSPDEISAVQGYYFAKTGGGDYTDSENAMLKNKEVFDLILREKDALLDLANPVEFIFSHSALGVGWDNPNIFNIATLNQSYSDIKKRQELGRGLRICRNQSGERVYDPEGTKEDEEINLLTVIPNETYETFATQYQEQIKEVYGTAEAGSNLRNNHKGKSNAKRIKRNKTLFEAAEFKAFWQNLARKTRYTICFREDEIVRRAVEELNGITVPAYEAQITLNRINSISRTGLDASYQGGETVSLKGVFSPLDLVEEWSENTGLSYKLVFDILRQLTNLGQMSRNPYAYTQAAVSILCRIELEEKLRGLTYAPTGELYPLDAFEDIVRKHLPVQPTPNRGVYDGVFCDSNSSAERRFAMEADGDPQVLCFIKLPDFYEIPTPFGNYTPDFGLVLRDTSLSKPGGRDAFHFVIETKGANDLNDPRALTEDERRRIECAMRHFAAIGIRTVTPLPYSRTPPPPPDAGRDAFVAPVKDFKADFKEKV
;
A
#
# COMPACT_ATOMS: atom_id res chain seq x y z
N MET A 1 -20.75 -3.11 34.57
CA MET A 1 -21.25 -4.46 34.23
C MET A 1 -20.43 -5.51 34.94
N GLN A 2 -20.99 -6.58 35.51
CA GLN A 2 -20.18 -7.63 36.15
C GLN A 2 -19.68 -8.60 35.08
N THR A 3 -18.34 -8.75 34.95
CA THR A 3 -17.75 -9.67 34.00
C THR A 3 -17.89 -11.11 34.52
N LEU A 4 -18.53 -11.98 33.77
CA LEU A 4 -18.69 -13.40 34.11
C LEU A 4 -17.57 -14.22 33.49
N LEU A 5 -17.00 -15.16 34.27
CA LEU A 5 -16.01 -16.11 33.81
C LEU A 5 -16.72 -17.38 33.32
N GLU A 6 -16.82 -17.56 32.02
CA GLU A 6 -17.37 -18.76 31.41
C GLU A 6 -16.29 -19.83 31.16
N ASP A 7 -16.64 -21.09 31.29
CA ASP A 7 -15.72 -22.21 31.09
C ASP A 7 -15.97 -22.84 29.69
N LEU A 8 -15.42 -22.19 28.66
CA LEU A 8 -15.61 -22.59 27.28
C LEU A 8 -14.62 -23.72 26.91
N GLY A 9 -15.14 -24.82 26.37
CA GLY A 9 -14.37 -26.01 26.10
C GLY A 9 -13.14 -25.81 25.20
N TYR A 10 -13.22 -24.94 24.20
CA TYR A 10 -12.09 -24.61 23.32
C TYR A 10 -11.02 -23.79 24.04
N GLN A 11 -11.42 -22.89 24.94
CA GLN A 11 -10.48 -22.11 25.77
C GLN A 11 -9.78 -23.03 26.77
N ARG A 12 -10.53 -23.94 27.39
CA ARG A 12 -9.97 -24.92 28.30
C ARG A 12 -8.92 -25.79 27.61
N ARG A 13 -9.22 -26.30 26.40
CA ARG A 13 -8.24 -27.09 25.60
C ARG A 13 -6.97 -26.29 25.28
N ALA A 14 -7.09 -25.01 24.93
CA ALA A 14 -5.90 -24.15 24.68
C ALA A 14 -5.05 -23.97 25.95
N ILE A 15 -5.71 -23.79 27.12
CA ILE A 15 -5.05 -23.67 28.42
C ILE A 15 -4.37 -25.00 28.77
N ASP A 16 -5.08 -26.12 28.68
CA ASP A 16 -4.55 -27.46 28.98
C ASP A 16 -3.35 -27.78 28.09
N THR A 17 -3.40 -27.40 26.82
CA THR A 17 -2.27 -27.53 25.88
C THR A 17 -1.03 -26.80 26.42
N ALA A 18 -1.18 -25.53 26.84
CA ALA A 18 -0.05 -24.75 27.37
C ALA A 18 0.50 -25.33 28.69
N ILE A 19 -0.35 -25.85 29.55
CA ILE A 19 0.06 -26.50 30.82
C ILE A 19 0.78 -27.81 30.56
N SER A 20 0.26 -28.63 29.65
CA SER A 20 0.79 -29.97 29.32
C SER A 20 2.20 -29.95 28.72
N VAL A 21 2.67 -28.76 28.27
CA VAL A 21 4.10 -28.61 27.88
C VAL A 21 5.02 -28.93 29.06
N PHE A 22 4.57 -28.65 30.28
CA PHE A 22 5.33 -28.90 31.52
C PHE A 22 5.00 -30.24 32.18
N ASP A 23 4.37 -31.19 31.53
CA ASP A 23 4.06 -32.49 32.10
C ASP A 23 5.31 -33.23 32.56
N GLY A 24 5.33 -33.57 33.86
CA GLY A 24 6.47 -34.17 34.54
C GLY A 24 7.32 -33.15 35.33
N GLN A 25 7.01 -31.87 35.25
CA GLN A 25 7.65 -30.83 36.07
C GLN A 25 7.27 -30.97 37.53
N VAL A 26 8.30 -30.96 38.40
CA VAL A 26 8.09 -30.89 39.85
C VAL A 26 7.69 -29.47 40.26
N ARG A 27 6.78 -29.38 41.20
CA ARG A 27 6.32 -28.07 41.70
C ARG A 27 7.46 -27.31 42.36
N ASN A 28 7.69 -26.08 41.94
CA ASN A 28 8.75 -25.21 42.47
C ASN A 28 8.58 -24.95 43.98
N SER A 29 9.68 -24.68 44.69
CA SER A 29 9.70 -24.23 46.08
C SER A 29 9.08 -22.84 46.24
N PHE A 30 8.80 -22.42 47.46
CA PHE A 30 8.33 -21.04 47.72
C PHE A 30 9.43 -20.01 47.50
N ASP A 31 10.65 -20.38 47.81
CA ASP A 31 11.84 -19.56 47.63
C ASP A 31 12.81 -20.30 46.69
N ASN A 32 12.99 -19.72 45.50
CA ASN A 32 13.93 -20.17 44.48
C ASN A 32 14.95 -19.05 44.21
N SER A 33 15.30 -18.25 45.24
CA SER A 33 16.26 -17.18 45.09
C SER A 33 17.67 -17.71 44.84
N ASN A 34 18.39 -17.06 43.94
CA ASN A 34 19.81 -17.26 43.77
C ASN A 34 20.62 -16.45 44.79
N LEU A 35 21.96 -16.54 44.74
CA LEU A 35 22.88 -15.85 45.67
C LEU A 35 22.71 -14.29 45.65
N PHE A 36 22.01 -13.74 44.68
CA PHE A 36 21.74 -12.30 44.56
C PHE A 36 20.30 -11.93 44.96
N GLY A 37 19.54 -12.83 45.57
CA GLY A 37 18.15 -12.60 45.96
C GLY A 37 17.17 -12.61 44.76
N ILE A 38 17.61 -12.96 43.55
CA ILE A 38 16.77 -13.02 42.35
C ILE A 38 15.93 -14.29 42.38
N GLN A 39 14.63 -14.18 42.40
CA GLN A 39 13.67 -15.28 42.30
C GLN A 39 13.52 -15.75 40.87
N ALA A 40 13.71 -17.04 40.61
CA ALA A 40 13.66 -17.63 39.28
C ALA A 40 12.59 -18.72 39.16
N ASN A 41 11.99 -18.83 37.97
CA ASN A 41 11.30 -20.04 37.60
C ASN A 41 12.35 -21.14 37.32
N ILE A 42 12.12 -22.34 37.83
CA ILE A 42 13.03 -23.46 37.64
C ILE A 42 12.29 -24.58 36.93
N THR A 43 12.95 -25.20 35.96
CA THR A 43 12.45 -26.45 35.34
C THR A 43 13.39 -27.62 35.61
N ASP A 44 12.80 -28.76 35.96
CA ASP A 44 13.50 -30.06 36.10
C ASP A 44 13.33 -30.88 34.83
N LEU A 45 12.63 -30.37 33.83
CA LEU A 45 12.42 -31.10 32.59
C LEU A 45 13.65 -31.01 31.70
N THR A 46 14.08 -32.21 31.23
CA THR A 46 15.11 -32.29 30.20
C THR A 46 14.57 -31.81 28.83
N PRO A 47 15.43 -31.35 27.93
CA PRO A 47 15.03 -31.00 26.57
C PRO A 47 14.28 -32.13 25.85
N GLU A 48 14.70 -33.38 26.05
CA GLU A 48 14.05 -34.56 25.45
C GLU A 48 12.61 -34.74 25.98
N ARG A 49 12.39 -34.42 27.26
CA ARG A 49 11.05 -34.49 27.85
C ARG A 49 10.13 -33.41 27.30
N PHE A 50 10.62 -32.18 27.11
CA PHE A 50 9.91 -31.13 26.44
C PHE A 50 9.51 -31.54 25.01
N GLU A 51 10.44 -32.12 24.25
CA GLU A 51 10.14 -32.60 22.89
C GLU A 51 9.09 -33.73 22.91
N THR A 52 9.15 -34.64 23.83
CA THR A 52 8.17 -35.72 23.99
C THR A 52 6.77 -35.14 24.29
N ASN A 53 6.70 -34.17 25.21
CA ASN A 53 5.43 -33.51 25.53
C ASN A 53 4.85 -32.79 24.31
N LYS A 54 5.66 -32.01 23.57
CA LYS A 54 5.22 -31.32 22.35
C LYS A 54 4.65 -32.31 21.32
N ARG A 55 5.34 -33.41 21.04
CA ARG A 55 4.86 -34.44 20.09
C ARG A 55 3.56 -35.07 20.52
N ARG A 56 3.42 -35.38 21.78
CA ARG A 56 2.18 -35.93 22.35
C ARG A 56 1.02 -34.95 22.16
N ILE A 57 1.24 -33.68 22.53
CA ILE A 57 0.21 -32.63 22.43
C ILE A 57 -0.24 -32.40 20.97
N VAL A 58 0.71 -32.40 20.02
CA VAL A 58 0.41 -32.28 18.58
C VAL A 58 -0.51 -33.43 18.13
N ALA A 59 -0.22 -34.67 18.55
CA ALA A 59 -1.03 -35.82 18.22
C ALA A 59 -2.42 -35.76 18.87
N GLU A 60 -2.52 -35.39 20.16
CA GLU A 60 -3.78 -35.22 20.89
C GLU A 60 -4.67 -34.14 20.30
N ASN A 61 -4.11 -33.04 19.81
CA ASN A 61 -4.82 -31.95 19.17
C ASN A 61 -5.08 -32.18 17.66
N GLY A 62 -4.65 -33.32 17.11
CA GLY A 62 -4.88 -33.68 15.71
C GLY A 62 -4.20 -32.74 14.70
N ILE A 63 -3.09 -32.10 15.08
CA ILE A 63 -2.31 -31.22 14.21
C ILE A 63 -1.34 -32.09 13.39
N LEU A 64 -1.26 -31.83 12.07
CA LEU A 64 -0.29 -32.52 11.23
C LEU A 64 1.14 -32.12 11.62
N GLU A 65 2.07 -33.08 11.68
CA GLU A 65 3.46 -32.81 12.06
C GLU A 65 4.12 -31.74 11.15
N ALA A 66 3.78 -31.75 9.86
CA ALA A 66 4.25 -30.74 8.91
C ALA A 66 3.77 -29.31 9.27
N ASP A 67 2.56 -29.19 9.79
CA ASP A 67 2.00 -27.90 10.24
C ASP A 67 2.54 -27.51 11.61
N ALA A 68 2.77 -28.46 12.47
CA ALA A 68 3.27 -28.24 13.84
C ALA A 68 4.68 -27.63 13.86
N ARG A 69 5.50 -27.89 12.84
CA ARG A 69 6.90 -27.41 12.72
C ARG A 69 7.67 -27.56 14.03
N LEU A 70 7.65 -28.78 14.56
CA LEU A 70 8.34 -29.09 15.80
C LEU A 70 9.85 -28.83 15.67
N CYS A 71 10.39 -28.11 16.63
CA CYS A 71 11.81 -27.77 16.73
C CYS A 71 12.24 -27.68 18.20
N PRO A 72 13.54 -27.83 18.52
CA PRO A 72 14.05 -27.80 19.89
C PRO A 72 14.01 -26.39 20.53
N ASP A 73 13.30 -25.44 19.96
CA ASP A 73 13.12 -24.10 20.52
C ASP A 73 12.09 -24.11 21.67
N THR A 74 12.21 -23.13 22.56
CA THR A 74 11.26 -22.91 23.66
C THR A 74 10.02 -22.11 23.23
N ASP A 75 9.91 -21.71 21.97
CA ASP A 75 8.71 -21.12 21.40
C ASP A 75 7.60 -22.16 21.27
N VAL A 76 6.38 -21.79 21.69
CA VAL A 76 5.16 -22.58 21.57
C VAL A 76 4.07 -21.72 20.97
N CYS A 77 3.60 -22.05 19.77
CA CYS A 77 2.52 -21.36 19.09
C CYS A 77 1.16 -21.92 19.50
N ILE A 78 0.27 -21.04 19.92
CA ILE A 78 -1.15 -21.28 20.20
C ILE A 78 -1.95 -20.38 19.27
N GLU A 79 -2.57 -20.99 18.28
CA GLU A 79 -3.34 -20.31 17.28
C GLU A 79 -4.81 -20.29 17.66
N MET A 80 -5.36 -19.08 17.83
CA MET A 80 -6.76 -18.88 18.17
C MET A 80 -7.33 -17.73 17.34
N GLU A 81 -8.50 -17.94 16.76
CA GLU A 81 -9.17 -16.92 15.96
C GLU A 81 -9.45 -15.64 16.76
N THR A 82 -9.49 -14.51 16.05
CA THR A 82 -9.86 -13.22 16.64
C THR A 82 -11.26 -13.29 17.25
N GLY A 83 -11.45 -12.68 18.42
CA GLY A 83 -12.75 -12.70 19.10
C GLY A 83 -13.02 -13.91 20.00
N THR A 84 -12.18 -14.97 19.96
CA THR A 84 -12.36 -16.18 20.77
C THR A 84 -11.80 -16.09 22.19
N GLY A 85 -11.22 -14.92 22.58
CA GLY A 85 -10.79 -14.63 23.94
C GLY A 85 -9.37 -15.00 24.27
N LYS A 86 -8.41 -14.85 23.33
CA LYS A 86 -6.96 -15.10 23.52
C LYS A 86 -6.41 -14.53 24.84
N THR A 87 -6.73 -13.25 25.13
CA THR A 87 -6.25 -12.56 26.34
C THR A 87 -6.67 -13.29 27.63
N LEU A 88 -7.93 -13.72 27.72
CA LEU A 88 -8.39 -14.50 28.87
C LEU A 88 -7.72 -15.87 28.94
N VAL A 89 -7.46 -16.51 27.80
CA VAL A 89 -6.79 -17.81 27.76
C VAL A 89 -5.36 -17.69 28.31
N TYR A 90 -4.57 -16.75 27.84
CA TYR A 90 -3.21 -16.64 28.38
C TYR A 90 -3.16 -16.15 29.84
N LEU A 91 -4.12 -15.31 30.28
CA LEU A 91 -4.23 -14.97 31.71
C LEU A 91 -4.53 -16.21 32.55
N ARG A 92 -5.50 -17.02 32.16
CA ARG A 92 -5.82 -18.28 32.84
C ARG A 92 -4.64 -19.27 32.81
N THR A 93 -3.89 -19.30 31.71
CA THR A 93 -2.65 -20.10 31.63
C THR A 93 -1.66 -19.70 32.71
N ILE A 94 -1.48 -18.41 33.01
CA ILE A 94 -0.63 -17.92 34.11
C ILE A 94 -1.11 -18.47 35.45
N TYR A 95 -2.42 -18.35 35.73
CA TYR A 95 -2.97 -18.86 37.00
C TYR A 95 -2.80 -20.37 37.17
N GLU A 96 -3.04 -21.13 36.08
CA GLU A 96 -2.88 -22.60 36.10
C GLU A 96 -1.41 -23.01 36.23
N LEU A 97 -0.48 -22.35 35.55
CA LEU A 97 0.97 -22.65 35.68
C LEU A 97 1.47 -22.38 37.11
N TYR A 98 0.99 -21.31 37.76
CA TYR A 98 1.31 -21.09 39.16
C TYR A 98 0.65 -22.14 40.07
N GLN A 99 -0.60 -22.48 39.86
CA GLN A 99 -1.32 -23.47 40.67
C GLN A 99 -0.71 -24.87 40.57
N HIS A 100 -0.33 -25.30 39.38
CA HIS A 100 0.25 -26.64 39.13
C HIS A 100 1.74 -26.68 39.51
N TYR A 101 2.53 -25.75 39.01
CA TYR A 101 4.00 -25.84 39.07
C TYR A 101 4.66 -24.76 39.91
N ARG A 102 3.90 -23.80 40.46
CA ARG A 102 4.39 -22.66 41.25
C ARG A 102 5.44 -21.85 40.49
N LEU A 103 5.21 -21.64 39.17
CA LEU A 103 5.94 -20.67 38.38
C LEU A 103 5.46 -19.29 38.75
N THR A 104 6.37 -18.36 39.03
CA THR A 104 6.01 -17.04 39.64
C THR A 104 6.32 -15.85 38.78
N LYS A 105 7.17 -15.97 37.75
CA LYS A 105 7.63 -14.85 36.94
C LYS A 105 7.04 -14.93 35.53
N PHE A 106 6.16 -13.98 35.20
CA PHE A 106 5.46 -13.92 33.92
C PHE A 106 5.61 -12.55 33.27
N ILE A 107 5.98 -12.50 31.99
CA ILE A 107 6.07 -11.27 31.19
C ILE A 107 5.12 -11.41 30.02
N ILE A 108 4.19 -10.45 29.88
CA ILE A 108 3.32 -10.34 28.71
C ILE A 108 3.93 -9.29 27.79
N LEU A 109 4.40 -9.74 26.61
CA LEU A 109 4.91 -8.87 25.56
C LEU A 109 3.80 -8.58 24.55
N VAL A 110 3.61 -7.29 24.25
CA VAL A 110 2.62 -6.82 23.29
C VAL A 110 3.25 -5.89 22.24
N PRO A 111 2.74 -5.82 21.01
CA PRO A 111 3.34 -5.02 19.95
C PRO A 111 3.09 -3.51 20.07
N SER A 112 2.03 -3.09 20.77
CA SER A 112 1.63 -1.68 20.84
C SER A 112 1.08 -1.26 22.20
N ILE A 113 1.05 0.05 22.42
CA ILE A 113 0.46 0.64 23.64
C ILE A 113 -1.04 0.30 23.71
N ALA A 114 -1.75 0.30 22.60
CA ALA A 114 -3.17 -0.03 22.54
C ALA A 114 -3.47 -1.43 23.09
N ILE A 115 -2.68 -2.43 22.65
CA ILE A 115 -2.83 -3.81 23.14
C ILE A 115 -2.42 -3.88 24.62
N LYS A 116 -1.38 -3.15 25.05
CA LYS A 116 -0.97 -3.10 26.45
C LYS A 116 -2.13 -2.63 27.35
N GLU A 117 -2.75 -1.50 27.00
CA GLU A 117 -3.89 -0.96 27.75
C GLU A 117 -5.10 -1.92 27.72
N GLY A 118 -5.38 -2.53 26.57
CA GLY A 118 -6.44 -3.56 26.44
C GLY A 118 -6.19 -4.80 27.30
N THR A 119 -4.93 -5.23 27.38
CA THR A 119 -4.51 -6.34 28.24
C THR A 119 -4.70 -5.99 29.72
N LEU A 120 -4.24 -4.80 30.13
CA LEU A 120 -4.40 -4.32 31.51
C LEU A 120 -5.88 -4.19 31.92
N ALA A 121 -6.70 -3.61 31.04
CA ALA A 121 -8.14 -3.52 31.25
C ALA A 121 -8.80 -4.91 31.38
N THR A 122 -8.34 -5.88 30.59
CA THR A 122 -8.82 -7.28 30.70
C THR A 122 -8.39 -7.90 32.04
N VAL A 123 -7.12 -7.69 32.45
CA VAL A 123 -6.64 -8.15 33.77
C VAL A 123 -7.52 -7.60 34.90
N ASP A 124 -7.79 -6.29 34.89
CA ASP A 124 -8.61 -5.65 35.90
C ASP A 124 -10.06 -6.17 35.88
N SER A 125 -10.68 -6.33 34.72
CA SER A 125 -12.04 -6.84 34.58
C SER A 125 -12.22 -8.27 35.10
N PHE A 126 -11.22 -9.13 34.87
CA PHE A 126 -11.25 -10.54 35.30
C PHE A 126 -10.58 -10.79 36.66
N LYS A 127 -10.01 -9.78 37.30
CA LYS A 127 -9.27 -9.92 38.55
C LYS A 127 -10.10 -10.63 39.62
N LYS A 128 -11.33 -10.15 39.89
CA LYS A 128 -12.24 -10.74 40.89
C LYS A 128 -12.73 -12.14 40.46
N PRO A 129 -13.26 -12.35 39.26
CA PRO A 129 -13.68 -13.69 38.83
C PRO A 129 -12.57 -14.74 38.85
N LEU A 130 -11.33 -14.36 38.53
CA LEU A 130 -10.18 -15.28 38.58
C LEU A 130 -9.74 -15.52 40.05
N ALA A 131 -9.74 -14.50 40.89
CA ALA A 131 -9.45 -14.67 42.35
C ALA A 131 -10.46 -15.61 43.00
N ASP A 132 -11.74 -15.48 42.68
CA ASP A 132 -12.80 -16.33 43.22
C ASP A 132 -12.63 -17.79 42.78
N ARG A 133 -12.16 -18.00 41.53
CA ARG A 133 -11.92 -19.33 40.97
C ARG A 133 -10.66 -20.00 41.50
N TYR A 134 -9.53 -19.27 41.55
CA TYR A 134 -8.21 -19.84 41.82
C TYR A 134 -7.74 -19.64 43.28
N GLY A 135 -8.39 -18.80 44.05
CA GLY A 135 -8.05 -18.53 45.47
C GLY A 135 -6.84 -17.61 45.67
N PHE A 136 -6.30 -17.00 44.62
CA PHE A 136 -5.19 -16.05 44.71
C PHE A 136 -5.25 -15.01 43.59
N THR A 137 -4.47 -13.95 43.71
CA THR A 137 -4.35 -12.88 42.72
C THR A 137 -2.88 -12.57 42.48
N PRO A 138 -2.33 -12.76 41.24
CA PRO A 138 -0.99 -12.30 40.93
C PRO A 138 -0.91 -10.78 40.99
N ALA A 139 0.24 -10.25 41.44
CA ALA A 139 0.51 -8.82 41.29
C ALA A 139 0.73 -8.51 39.79
N CYS A 140 -0.05 -7.61 39.22
CA CYS A 140 0.06 -7.21 37.82
C CYS A 140 0.38 -5.72 37.71
N PHE A 141 1.35 -5.37 36.88
CA PHE A 141 1.71 -3.99 36.60
C PHE A 141 2.28 -3.82 35.20
N GLU A 142 2.20 -2.60 34.72
CA GLU A 142 2.86 -2.22 33.46
C GLU A 142 4.33 -1.87 33.72
N TYR A 143 5.19 -2.19 32.75
CA TYR A 143 6.54 -1.64 32.74
C TYR A 143 6.49 -0.13 32.50
N ASP A 144 7.11 0.62 33.40
CA ASP A 144 7.25 2.08 33.32
C ASP A 144 8.69 2.45 33.68
N SER A 145 9.41 3.06 32.73
CA SER A 145 10.80 3.49 32.94
C SER A 145 10.99 4.53 34.04
N GLY A 146 9.91 5.20 34.48
CA GLY A 146 9.90 6.14 35.61
C GLY A 146 9.70 5.46 36.97
N LYS A 147 9.37 4.13 36.99
CA LYS A 147 9.03 3.41 38.25
C LYS A 147 9.87 2.12 38.38
N LEU A 148 11.18 2.27 38.36
CA LEU A 148 12.15 1.14 38.37
C LEU A 148 12.07 0.31 39.66
N SER A 149 11.59 0.84 40.78
CA SER A 149 11.34 0.08 42.02
C SER A 149 10.41 -1.12 41.80
N ARG A 150 9.46 -1.03 40.87
CA ARG A 150 8.58 -2.15 40.51
C ARG A 150 9.32 -3.30 39.82
N LEU A 151 10.37 -3.02 39.03
CA LEU A 151 11.22 -4.06 38.44
C LEU A 151 11.97 -4.83 39.53
N ARG A 152 12.52 -4.14 40.54
CA ARG A 152 13.18 -4.79 41.67
C ARG A 152 12.18 -5.69 42.41
N HIS A 153 10.97 -5.18 42.67
CA HIS A 153 9.93 -5.98 43.32
C HIS A 153 9.57 -7.23 42.50
N PHE A 154 9.44 -7.09 41.19
CA PHE A 154 9.23 -8.24 40.28
C PHE A 154 10.33 -9.29 40.42
N ILE A 155 11.57 -8.86 40.48
CA ILE A 155 12.75 -9.76 40.54
C ILE A 155 12.86 -10.49 41.89
N GLU A 156 12.59 -9.81 43.00
CA GLU A 156 12.84 -10.32 44.37
C GLU A 156 11.63 -11.03 44.98
N ASP A 157 10.40 -10.74 44.56
CA ASP A 157 9.20 -11.27 45.19
C ASP A 157 8.96 -12.75 44.89
N THR A 158 8.58 -13.50 45.93
CA THR A 158 8.25 -14.94 45.86
C THR A 158 6.82 -15.21 45.35
N GLN A 159 5.95 -14.18 45.38
CA GLN A 159 4.59 -14.30 44.91
C GLN A 159 4.49 -14.19 43.37
N PRO A 160 3.42 -14.71 42.73
CA PRO A 160 3.27 -14.62 41.30
C PRO A 160 3.16 -13.16 40.81
N GLN A 161 4.02 -12.79 39.87
CA GLN A 161 4.15 -11.47 39.32
C GLN A 161 3.88 -11.51 37.80
N ILE A 162 3.05 -10.60 37.34
CA ILE A 162 2.79 -10.37 35.90
C ILE A 162 3.27 -8.98 35.52
N MET A 163 4.19 -8.87 34.61
CA MET A 163 4.63 -7.60 34.02
C MET A 163 4.17 -7.50 32.58
N VAL A 164 3.44 -6.43 32.25
CA VAL A 164 2.98 -6.16 30.88
C VAL A 164 3.86 -5.07 30.27
N MET A 165 4.47 -5.36 29.10
CA MET A 165 5.35 -4.41 28.44
C MET A 165 5.23 -4.49 26.92
N THR A 166 5.52 -3.37 26.26
CA THR A 166 5.61 -3.34 24.79
C THR A 166 6.98 -3.78 24.33
N ILE A 167 7.05 -4.39 23.16
CA ILE A 167 8.34 -4.79 22.55
C ILE A 167 9.28 -3.59 22.35
N GLN A 168 8.75 -2.40 22.05
CA GLN A 168 9.51 -1.16 21.89
C GLN A 168 10.23 -0.72 23.18
N ALA A 169 9.80 -1.21 24.33
CA ALA A 169 10.44 -0.88 25.61
C ALA A 169 11.83 -1.50 25.75
N ILE A 170 12.14 -2.57 25.02
CA ILE A 170 13.39 -3.35 25.13
C ILE A 170 14.26 -3.33 23.86
N ILE A 171 13.75 -2.92 22.68
CA ILE A 171 14.46 -3.06 21.40
C ILE A 171 15.73 -2.21 21.32
N SER A 172 15.70 -0.95 21.73
CA SER A 172 16.80 -0.01 21.51
C SER A 172 17.75 0.04 22.72
N ASP A 173 19.05 0.21 22.48
CA ASP A 173 20.09 0.32 23.51
C ASP A 173 19.94 1.55 24.42
N ASP A 174 19.35 2.62 23.93
CA ASP A 174 19.09 3.85 24.65
C ASP A 174 17.97 3.70 25.72
N ARG A 175 17.25 2.59 25.71
CA ARG A 175 16.20 2.33 26.70
C ARG A 175 16.79 2.10 28.08
N ILE A 176 16.17 2.69 29.10
CA ILE A 176 16.61 2.62 30.49
C ILE A 176 16.81 1.17 30.98
N ILE A 177 15.96 0.25 30.54
CA ILE A 177 16.05 -1.16 30.90
C ILE A 177 17.32 -1.83 30.38
N ASN A 178 17.95 -1.29 29.33
CA ASN A 178 19.16 -1.79 28.68
C ASN A 178 20.43 -1.08 29.17
N GLN A 179 20.33 -0.08 30.06
CA GLN A 179 21.47 0.69 30.57
C GLN A 179 22.11 0.03 31.78
N GLN A 180 23.44 -0.07 31.78
CA GLN A 180 24.22 -0.63 32.88
C GLN A 180 24.40 0.37 34.04
N GLY A 181 24.66 -0.13 35.25
CA GLY A 181 25.09 0.66 36.40
C GLY A 181 24.05 1.56 37.04
N ARG A 182 22.76 1.37 36.71
CA ARG A 182 21.70 2.17 37.34
C ARG A 182 21.24 1.67 38.72
N ASP A 183 21.60 0.44 39.05
CA ASP A 183 21.25 -0.15 40.34
C ASP A 183 22.39 -1.06 40.80
N ASP A 184 23.09 -0.65 41.87
CA ASP A 184 24.23 -1.38 42.44
C ASP A 184 23.85 -2.76 43.00
N SER A 185 22.56 -2.97 43.33
CA SER A 185 22.08 -4.24 43.86
C SER A 185 22.11 -5.40 42.87
N PHE A 186 22.20 -5.14 41.55
CA PHE A 186 22.30 -6.17 40.50
C PHE A 186 23.72 -6.41 40.00
N ASN A 187 24.75 -5.95 40.72
CA ASN A 187 26.17 -6.20 40.42
C ASN A 187 26.57 -5.87 38.98
N GLY A 188 26.08 -4.73 38.47
CA GLY A 188 26.41 -4.22 37.13
C GLY A 188 25.61 -4.81 35.99
N LEU A 189 24.63 -5.68 36.26
CA LEU A 189 23.68 -6.14 35.23
C LEU A 189 22.76 -4.99 34.80
N THR A 190 22.33 -5.02 33.56
CA THR A 190 21.16 -4.22 33.13
C THR A 190 19.89 -4.80 33.78
N TYR A 191 18.82 -4.00 33.83
CA TYR A 191 17.54 -4.53 34.31
C TYR A 191 17.02 -5.67 33.41
N LEU A 192 17.27 -5.62 32.09
CA LEU A 192 16.88 -6.68 31.17
C LEU A 192 17.62 -8.00 31.46
N GLU A 193 18.92 -7.93 31.75
CA GLU A 193 19.73 -9.10 32.14
C GLU A 193 19.28 -9.65 33.51
N ALA A 194 18.95 -8.77 34.44
CA ALA A 194 18.44 -9.19 35.78
C ALA A 194 17.08 -9.91 35.63
N LEU A 195 16.18 -9.40 34.78
CA LEU A 195 14.94 -10.09 34.43
C LEU A 195 15.21 -11.45 33.76
N GLY A 196 16.26 -11.56 32.96
CA GLY A 196 16.68 -12.80 32.34
C GLY A 196 17.14 -13.88 33.35
N LYS A 197 17.67 -13.43 34.51
CA LYS A 197 18.02 -14.37 35.60
C LYS A 197 16.80 -14.96 36.30
N CYS A 198 15.63 -14.30 36.17
CA CYS A 198 14.37 -14.85 36.68
C CYS A 198 13.80 -15.99 35.84
N GLN A 199 14.34 -16.24 34.65
CA GLN A 199 13.80 -17.20 33.66
C GLN A 199 12.28 -17.10 33.48
N PRO A 200 11.76 -15.93 33.08
CA PRO A 200 10.33 -15.72 33.04
C PRO A 200 9.65 -16.61 32.00
N ILE A 201 8.37 -16.93 32.24
CA ILE A 201 7.49 -17.38 31.16
C ILE A 201 7.07 -16.13 30.38
N VAL A 202 7.37 -16.10 29.08
CA VAL A 202 7.02 -14.97 28.21
C VAL A 202 5.79 -15.33 27.38
N LEU A 203 4.74 -14.52 27.52
CA LEU A 203 3.52 -14.64 26.73
C LEU A 203 3.51 -13.50 25.70
N MET A 204 3.51 -13.85 24.42
CA MET A 204 3.59 -12.90 23.31
C MET A 204 2.22 -12.81 22.64
N ASP A 205 1.61 -11.63 22.66
CA ASP A 205 0.34 -11.39 21.98
C ASP A 205 0.59 -10.77 20.61
N GLU A 206 0.07 -11.36 19.55
CA GLU A 206 0.25 -11.00 18.13
C GLU A 206 1.73 -10.76 17.76
N PRO A 207 2.63 -11.77 17.95
CA PRO A 207 4.07 -11.60 17.78
C PRO A 207 4.52 -11.21 16.36
N GLN A 208 3.73 -11.52 15.32
CA GLN A 208 4.01 -11.11 13.94
C GLN A 208 4.01 -9.57 13.75
N GLU A 209 3.50 -8.81 14.73
CA GLU A 209 3.49 -7.36 14.70
C GLU A 209 4.73 -6.74 15.39
N GLY A 210 5.92 -7.12 14.90
CA GLY A 210 7.18 -6.51 15.30
C GLY A 210 8.07 -7.32 16.23
N MET A 211 7.62 -8.49 16.78
CA MET A 211 8.44 -9.33 17.65
C MET A 211 9.25 -10.39 16.89
N ASP A 212 8.95 -10.60 15.61
CA ASP A 212 9.67 -11.54 14.73
C ASP A 212 10.84 -10.86 13.95
N THR A 213 11.17 -9.61 14.26
CA THR A 213 12.35 -8.93 13.71
C THR A 213 13.63 -9.41 14.39
N GLU A 214 14.75 -9.42 13.65
CA GLU A 214 16.06 -9.85 14.20
C GLU A 214 16.42 -9.09 15.50
N ALA A 215 16.19 -7.78 15.55
CA ALA A 215 16.43 -6.95 16.72
C ALA A 215 15.55 -7.35 17.91
N ALA A 216 14.27 -7.61 17.69
CA ALA A 216 13.35 -8.04 18.74
C ALA A 216 13.70 -9.43 19.27
N ILE A 217 13.99 -10.38 18.38
CA ILE A 217 14.42 -11.75 18.75
C ILE A 217 15.67 -11.71 19.62
N ALA A 218 16.68 -10.90 19.23
CA ALA A 218 17.91 -10.75 20.01
C ALA A 218 17.64 -10.19 21.42
N ARG A 219 16.74 -9.22 21.56
CA ARG A 219 16.37 -8.64 22.87
C ARG A 219 15.55 -9.58 23.74
N ILE A 220 14.60 -10.30 23.14
CA ILE A 220 13.81 -11.31 23.85
C ILE A 220 14.72 -12.45 24.33
N ALA A 221 15.78 -12.80 23.59
CA ALA A 221 16.76 -13.81 24.01
C ALA A 221 17.50 -13.41 25.31
N ILE A 222 17.76 -12.11 25.56
CA ILE A 222 18.38 -11.63 26.82
C ILE A 222 17.47 -11.90 28.04
N LEU A 223 16.14 -11.87 27.85
CA LEU A 223 15.19 -12.26 28.90
C LEU A 223 15.30 -13.74 29.28
N ASN A 224 16.06 -14.53 28.53
CA ASN A 224 16.30 -15.95 28.80
C ASN A 224 15.03 -16.71 29.24
N PRO A 225 13.93 -16.63 28.45
CA PRO A 225 12.64 -17.17 28.86
C PRO A 225 12.67 -18.68 29.01
N LEU A 226 12.04 -19.22 30.06
CA LEU A 226 11.88 -20.64 30.25
C LEU A 226 11.06 -21.26 29.10
N VAL A 227 9.94 -20.62 28.75
CA VAL A 227 9.11 -20.92 27.57
C VAL A 227 8.53 -19.61 27.05
N LYS A 228 8.37 -19.51 25.73
CA LYS A 228 7.70 -18.43 25.03
C LYS A 228 6.38 -18.94 24.47
N PHE A 229 5.26 -18.55 25.03
CA PHE A 229 3.94 -18.82 24.48
C PHE A 229 3.54 -17.71 23.52
N ARG A 230 3.34 -18.05 22.26
CA ARG A 230 3.02 -17.15 21.17
C ARG A 230 1.55 -17.30 20.84
N TYR A 231 0.74 -16.29 21.16
CA TYR A 231 -0.70 -16.27 20.92
C TYR A 231 -1.01 -15.38 19.73
N SER A 232 -1.61 -15.93 18.69
CA SER A 232 -2.05 -15.18 17.52
C SER A 232 -3.17 -15.89 16.78
N ALA A 233 -3.92 -15.15 15.98
CA ALA A 233 -4.79 -15.72 14.95
C ALA A 233 -4.05 -15.96 13.62
N THR A 234 -2.86 -15.34 13.45
CA THR A 234 -2.15 -15.25 12.16
C THR A 234 -0.65 -15.29 12.33
N HIS A 235 -0.11 -16.43 12.78
CA HIS A 235 1.34 -16.58 12.92
C HIS A 235 2.05 -16.49 11.57
N LYS A 236 2.97 -15.54 11.40
CA LYS A 236 3.90 -15.50 10.26
C LYS A 236 5.05 -16.51 10.44
N VAL A 237 5.56 -16.61 11.67
CA VAL A 237 6.60 -17.57 12.04
C VAL A 237 5.97 -18.62 12.95
N VAL A 238 5.79 -19.82 12.41
CA VAL A 238 5.24 -20.97 13.15
C VAL A 238 6.40 -21.81 13.70
N LYS A 239 6.41 -22.02 15.03
CA LYS A 239 7.32 -22.89 15.76
C LYS A 239 6.56 -23.65 16.82
N ASN A 240 6.64 -24.97 16.82
CA ASN A 240 5.94 -25.81 17.79
C ASN A 240 4.46 -25.42 17.95
N LEU A 241 3.69 -25.49 16.86
CA LEU A 241 2.25 -25.22 16.91
C LEU A 241 1.56 -26.36 17.64
N LEU A 242 1.10 -26.10 18.86
CA LEU A 242 0.52 -27.10 19.74
C LEU A 242 -1.00 -27.03 19.82
N TYR A 243 -1.60 -25.89 19.53
CA TYR A 243 -3.05 -25.70 19.49
C TYR A 243 -3.46 -24.84 18.31
N ARG A 244 -4.55 -25.22 17.65
CA ARG A 244 -5.10 -24.49 16.52
C ARG A 244 -6.63 -24.43 16.60
N LEU A 245 -7.16 -23.19 16.62
CA LEU A 245 -8.57 -22.90 16.42
C LEU A 245 -8.68 -21.97 15.20
N THR A 246 -8.98 -22.56 14.05
CA THR A 246 -9.04 -21.82 12.79
C THR A 246 -10.31 -20.96 12.70
N PRO A 247 -10.35 -19.95 11.79
CA PRO A 247 -11.59 -19.22 11.47
C PRO A 247 -12.73 -20.15 11.08
N PHE A 248 -12.41 -21.24 10.36
CA PHE A 248 -13.41 -22.23 9.94
C PHE A 248 -14.05 -22.95 11.12
N ASP A 249 -13.22 -23.34 12.10
CA ASP A 249 -13.70 -24.03 13.30
C ASP A 249 -14.54 -23.10 14.17
N ALA A 250 -14.06 -21.86 14.35
CA ALA A 250 -14.77 -20.85 15.13
C ALA A 250 -16.14 -20.49 14.51
N TYR A 251 -16.15 -20.32 13.17
CA TYR A 251 -17.39 -20.02 12.44
C TYR A 251 -18.37 -21.20 12.48
N ARG A 252 -17.91 -22.42 12.15
CA ARG A 252 -18.74 -23.62 12.10
C ARG A 252 -19.33 -23.98 13.47
N GLN A 253 -18.59 -23.72 14.56
CA GLN A 253 -19.03 -24.02 15.93
C GLN A 253 -19.83 -22.86 16.56
N GLY A 254 -20.18 -21.80 15.81
CA GLY A 254 -20.93 -20.67 16.32
C GLY A 254 -20.22 -19.87 17.43
N MET A 255 -18.90 -19.92 17.47
CA MET A 255 -18.09 -19.20 18.46
C MET A 255 -17.90 -17.72 18.12
N VAL A 256 -18.21 -17.35 16.91
CA VAL A 256 -18.16 -15.98 16.37
C VAL A 256 -19.44 -15.68 15.62
N LYS A 257 -19.74 -14.36 15.43
CA LYS A 257 -20.90 -13.93 14.63
C LYS A 257 -20.80 -14.43 13.19
N LYS A 258 -21.93 -14.72 12.58
CA LYS A 258 -22.04 -14.91 11.15
C LYS A 258 -21.85 -13.59 10.43
N ILE A 259 -21.43 -13.67 9.16
CA ILE A 259 -21.11 -12.48 8.35
C ILE A 259 -22.13 -12.35 7.21
N GLU A 260 -22.65 -11.18 7.07
CA GLU A 260 -23.49 -10.72 5.97
C GLU A 260 -22.76 -9.58 5.26
N VAL A 261 -22.62 -9.62 3.95
CA VAL A 261 -21.93 -8.58 3.17
C VAL A 261 -22.96 -7.82 2.34
N LEU A 262 -23.10 -6.53 2.61
CA LEU A 262 -23.93 -5.61 1.86
C LEU A 262 -23.00 -4.72 1.05
N SER A 263 -22.69 -5.14 -0.17
CA SER A 263 -21.78 -4.40 -1.05
C SER A 263 -22.48 -3.19 -1.67
N VAL A 264 -21.80 -2.06 -1.65
CA VAL A 264 -22.20 -0.84 -2.33
C VAL A 264 -21.11 -0.52 -3.35
N ALA A 265 -21.37 -0.78 -4.62
CA ALA A 265 -20.43 -0.58 -5.70
C ALA A 265 -21.09 0.12 -6.89
N GLU A 266 -20.33 0.82 -7.71
CA GLU A 266 -20.83 1.44 -8.92
C GLU A 266 -21.23 0.36 -9.94
N LYS A 267 -22.44 0.38 -10.43
CA LYS A 267 -23.02 -0.69 -11.26
C LYS A 267 -22.32 -0.88 -12.60
N ASN A 268 -21.88 0.22 -13.22
CA ASN A 268 -21.27 0.21 -14.54
C ASN A 268 -19.75 0.49 -14.49
N ASP A 269 -19.10 -0.02 -13.48
CA ASP A 269 -17.66 0.07 -13.36
C ASP A 269 -16.93 -0.51 -14.60
N GLU A 270 -17.61 -1.39 -15.38
CA GLU A 270 -17.13 -1.93 -16.63
C GLU A 270 -17.00 -0.89 -17.76
N ALA A 271 -17.79 0.17 -17.70
CA ALA A 271 -17.81 1.22 -18.73
C ALA A 271 -17.00 2.47 -18.33
N THR A 272 -16.60 2.58 -17.09
CA THR A 272 -15.69 3.66 -16.66
C THR A 272 -14.26 3.26 -16.94
N LEU A 273 -13.47 4.17 -17.51
CA LEU A 273 -12.05 4.00 -17.75
C LEU A 273 -11.25 4.07 -16.45
N LYS A 274 -11.67 3.27 -15.46
CA LYS A 274 -10.97 3.22 -14.18
C LYS A 274 -9.67 2.46 -14.33
N LEU A 275 -8.64 3.01 -13.76
CA LEU A 275 -7.32 2.42 -13.63
C LEU A 275 -6.81 2.75 -12.23
N GLU A 276 -6.18 1.81 -11.58
CA GLU A 276 -5.60 2.00 -10.25
C GLU A 276 -4.19 1.41 -10.23
N LEU A 277 -3.22 2.19 -9.78
CA LEU A 277 -1.85 1.73 -9.60
C LEU A 277 -1.72 1.01 -8.26
N ILE A 278 -1.57 -0.32 -8.29
CA ILE A 278 -1.50 -1.15 -7.09
C ILE A 278 -0.10 -1.16 -6.51
N GLU A 279 0.86 -1.58 -7.34
CA GLU A 279 2.25 -1.72 -6.93
C GLU A 279 3.21 -1.53 -8.09
N VAL A 280 4.43 -1.12 -7.77
CA VAL A 280 5.52 -1.00 -8.73
C VAL A 280 6.73 -1.78 -8.22
N GLU A 281 7.25 -2.66 -9.07
CA GLU A 281 8.48 -3.40 -8.84
C GLU A 281 9.63 -2.73 -9.60
N ALA A 282 10.68 -2.33 -8.88
CA ALA A 282 11.93 -1.83 -9.47
C ALA A 282 13.11 -2.55 -8.80
N LYS A 283 13.81 -3.40 -9.57
CA LYS A 283 14.98 -4.14 -9.08
C LYS A 283 16.27 -3.54 -9.66
N GLY A 284 16.99 -2.82 -8.81
CA GLY A 284 18.30 -2.25 -9.18
C GLY A 284 18.20 -1.29 -10.36
N THR A 285 18.81 -1.64 -11.51
CA THR A 285 18.83 -0.85 -12.75
C THR A 285 17.80 -1.32 -13.79
N GLU A 286 16.91 -2.26 -13.45
CA GLU A 286 15.85 -2.69 -14.36
C GLU A 286 14.78 -1.60 -14.52
N THR A 287 14.15 -1.56 -15.69
CA THR A 287 12.98 -0.69 -15.92
C THR A 287 11.88 -1.05 -14.96
N PRO A 288 11.28 -0.09 -14.25
CA PRO A 288 10.15 -0.34 -13.36
C PRO A 288 9.01 -1.03 -14.08
N LYS A 289 8.35 -1.95 -13.38
CA LYS A 289 7.15 -2.63 -13.84
C LYS A 289 6.03 -2.30 -12.88
N ALA A 290 4.83 -2.07 -13.40
CA ALA A 290 3.66 -1.74 -12.62
C ALA A 290 2.58 -2.81 -12.71
N ARG A 291 1.80 -2.96 -11.66
CA ARG A 291 0.53 -3.66 -11.67
C ARG A 291 -0.60 -2.69 -11.50
N LEU A 292 -1.61 -2.83 -12.32
CA LEU A 292 -2.80 -2.00 -12.29
C LEU A 292 -4.02 -2.87 -12.00
N ASN A 293 -4.95 -2.36 -11.21
CA ASN A 293 -6.33 -2.84 -11.29
C ASN A 293 -6.99 -2.21 -12.51
N LEU A 294 -7.65 -3.04 -13.30
CA LEU A 294 -8.28 -2.62 -14.55
C LEU A 294 -9.41 -3.60 -14.96
N TRP A 295 -10.29 -3.13 -15.82
CA TRP A 295 -11.34 -3.97 -16.42
C TRP A 295 -10.76 -4.84 -17.51
N ARG A 296 -10.58 -6.13 -17.21
CA ARG A 296 -10.03 -7.13 -18.12
C ARG A 296 -11.12 -8.02 -18.70
N LYS A 297 -11.06 -8.29 -19.99
CA LYS A 297 -11.98 -9.19 -20.69
C LYS A 297 -11.97 -10.58 -20.06
N ASN A 298 -13.18 -11.10 -19.76
CA ASN A 298 -13.38 -12.40 -19.16
C ASN A 298 -14.64 -13.07 -19.78
N GLY A 299 -14.45 -13.90 -20.80
CA GLY A 299 -15.56 -14.42 -21.61
C GLY A 299 -16.25 -13.30 -22.40
N ASP A 300 -17.57 -13.18 -22.27
CA ASP A 300 -18.38 -12.17 -22.94
C ASP A 300 -18.48 -10.84 -22.18
N GLY A 301 -17.87 -10.73 -20.99
CA GLY A 301 -17.90 -9.52 -20.15
C GLY A 301 -16.51 -9.08 -19.72
N PHE A 302 -16.49 -8.10 -18.82
CA PHE A 302 -15.26 -7.58 -18.21
C PHE A 302 -15.29 -7.82 -16.70
N LYS A 303 -14.12 -8.07 -16.11
CA LYS A 303 -13.95 -8.18 -14.65
C LYS A 303 -12.84 -7.24 -14.19
N TRP A 304 -13.09 -6.55 -13.10
CA TRP A 304 -12.08 -5.76 -12.40
C TRP A 304 -11.06 -6.70 -11.76
N LYS A 305 -9.83 -6.66 -12.25
CA LYS A 305 -8.75 -7.56 -11.83
C LYS A 305 -7.40 -6.89 -11.96
N GLU A 306 -6.46 -7.38 -11.18
CA GLU A 306 -5.05 -7.09 -11.37
C GLU A 306 -4.56 -7.49 -12.76
N SER A 307 -3.76 -6.61 -13.35
CA SER A 307 -3.00 -6.91 -14.55
C SER A 307 -1.84 -7.87 -14.24
N ASN A 308 -1.28 -8.46 -15.29
CA ASN A 308 0.09 -8.94 -15.21
C ASN A 308 1.04 -7.73 -15.04
N TRP A 309 2.31 -7.96 -14.75
CA TRP A 309 3.31 -6.91 -14.75
C TRP A 309 3.38 -6.20 -16.10
N LEU A 310 3.13 -4.90 -16.06
CA LEU A 310 3.12 -4.00 -17.20
C LEU A 310 4.42 -3.19 -17.22
N LYS A 311 4.90 -2.89 -18.43
CA LYS A 311 6.13 -2.11 -18.65
C LYS A 311 5.80 -0.86 -19.43
N GLN A 312 6.73 0.07 -19.44
CA GLN A 312 6.72 1.20 -20.34
C GLN A 312 6.52 0.73 -21.78
N GLY A 313 5.65 1.38 -22.54
CA GLY A 313 5.22 1.04 -23.89
C GLY A 313 4.11 0.00 -24.00
N ASP A 314 3.69 -0.66 -22.90
CA ASP A 314 2.54 -1.56 -22.94
C ASP A 314 1.24 -0.76 -23.13
N ASN A 315 0.43 -1.16 -24.12
CA ASN A 315 -0.91 -0.61 -24.32
C ASN A 315 -1.93 -1.38 -23.46
N ILE A 316 -2.73 -0.66 -22.70
CA ILE A 316 -3.67 -1.26 -21.74
C ILE A 316 -4.81 -2.00 -22.46
N ALA A 317 -5.28 -1.52 -23.62
CA ALA A 317 -6.32 -2.22 -24.37
C ALA A 317 -5.85 -3.61 -24.85
N GLU A 318 -4.62 -3.70 -25.34
CA GLU A 318 -4.05 -5.00 -25.76
C GLU A 318 -3.88 -5.96 -24.58
N LYS A 319 -3.43 -5.46 -23.43
CA LYS A 319 -3.17 -6.28 -22.23
C LYS A 319 -4.43 -6.71 -21.50
N SER A 320 -5.47 -5.89 -21.52
CA SER A 320 -6.76 -6.16 -20.87
C SER A 320 -7.78 -6.83 -21.77
N GLY A 321 -7.65 -6.67 -23.08
CA GLY A 321 -8.69 -7.01 -24.07
C GLY A 321 -9.87 -6.05 -24.06
N ASN A 322 -9.73 -4.89 -23.43
CA ASN A 322 -10.77 -3.86 -23.33
C ASN A 322 -10.43 -2.67 -24.22
N VAL A 323 -11.17 -2.51 -25.31
CA VAL A 323 -10.95 -1.46 -26.31
C VAL A 323 -11.09 -0.05 -25.73
N SER A 324 -11.80 0.13 -24.62
CA SER A 324 -11.93 1.42 -23.95
C SER A 324 -10.60 2.01 -23.46
N TYR A 325 -9.56 1.18 -23.32
CA TYR A 325 -8.22 1.63 -22.94
C TYR A 325 -7.29 1.86 -24.15
N VAL A 326 -7.80 2.05 -25.36
CA VAL A 326 -6.97 2.15 -26.59
C VAL A 326 -5.95 3.29 -26.51
N ASP A 327 -6.31 4.42 -25.90
CA ASP A 327 -5.43 5.59 -25.76
C ASP A 327 -4.50 5.51 -24.52
N TYR A 328 -4.56 4.41 -23.77
CA TYR A 328 -3.76 4.22 -22.55
C TYR A 328 -2.55 3.33 -22.84
N SER A 329 -1.48 3.92 -23.33
CA SER A 329 -0.16 3.28 -23.37
C SER A 329 0.70 3.80 -22.24
N ILE A 330 1.42 2.95 -21.50
CA ILE A 330 2.26 3.38 -20.40
C ILE A 330 3.45 4.18 -20.94
N ASP A 331 3.44 5.47 -20.70
CA ASP A 331 4.49 6.39 -21.12
C ASP A 331 5.69 6.33 -20.17
N ARG A 332 5.45 6.43 -18.85
CA ARG A 332 6.52 6.46 -17.85
C ARG A 332 6.07 5.90 -16.51
N ILE A 333 7.01 5.23 -15.81
CA ILE A 333 6.85 4.79 -14.41
C ILE A 333 8.05 5.32 -13.62
N TRP A 334 7.81 6.09 -12.55
CA TRP A 334 8.89 6.65 -11.75
C TRP A 334 8.49 6.82 -10.28
N LYS A 335 9.49 6.91 -9.40
CA LYS A 335 9.28 7.27 -8.01
C LYS A 335 9.55 8.75 -7.83
N SER A 336 8.55 9.49 -7.37
CA SER A 336 8.66 10.92 -7.12
C SER A 336 9.57 11.19 -5.91
N LEU A 337 10.43 12.21 -6.03
CA LEU A 337 11.30 12.63 -4.94
C LEU A 337 10.55 13.48 -3.90
N HIS A 338 9.43 14.07 -4.29
CA HIS A 338 8.63 14.97 -3.45
C HIS A 338 7.77 14.21 -2.45
N ASP A 339 6.90 13.31 -2.94
CA ASP A 339 5.94 12.54 -2.13
C ASP A 339 6.42 11.14 -1.78
N LYS A 340 7.53 10.68 -2.42
CA LYS A 340 8.11 9.33 -2.29
C LYS A 340 7.19 8.19 -2.75
N LEU A 341 6.13 8.51 -3.48
CA LEU A 341 5.21 7.56 -4.08
C LEU A 341 5.64 7.19 -5.51
N TRP A 342 5.13 6.08 -6.02
CA TRP A 342 5.28 5.71 -7.41
C TRP A 342 4.20 6.39 -8.26
N HIS A 343 4.62 6.90 -9.40
CA HIS A 343 3.77 7.53 -10.39
C HIS A 343 3.84 6.72 -11.69
N LEU A 344 2.71 6.64 -12.39
CA LEU A 344 2.59 6.04 -13.71
C LEU A 344 1.83 6.99 -14.61
N LYS A 345 2.45 7.41 -15.72
CA LYS A 345 1.84 8.30 -16.69
C LYS A 345 1.54 7.56 -17.98
N PHE A 346 0.37 7.83 -18.54
CA PHE A 346 -0.02 7.31 -19.85
C PHE A 346 0.22 8.32 -20.96
N SER A 347 0.28 7.82 -22.20
CA SER A 347 0.48 8.61 -23.42
C SER A 347 -0.58 9.69 -23.64
N ASN A 348 -1.79 9.50 -23.13
CA ASN A 348 -2.88 10.46 -23.18
C ASN A 348 -2.78 11.57 -22.10
N GLY A 349 -1.71 11.55 -21.28
CA GLY A 349 -1.46 12.54 -20.24
C GLY A 349 -1.99 12.18 -18.86
N VAL A 350 -2.84 11.15 -18.74
CA VAL A 350 -3.37 10.70 -17.44
C VAL A 350 -2.22 10.15 -16.60
N GLU A 351 -2.18 10.54 -15.34
CA GLU A 351 -1.20 10.10 -14.35
C GLU A 351 -1.91 9.37 -13.21
N LEU A 352 -1.36 8.23 -12.81
CA LEU A 352 -1.78 7.48 -11.63
C LEU A 352 -0.69 7.57 -10.57
N ILE A 353 -1.10 7.75 -9.33
CA ILE A 353 -0.22 7.74 -8.17
C ILE A 353 -0.49 6.45 -7.38
N GLU A 354 0.55 5.83 -6.86
CA GLU A 354 0.44 4.61 -6.07
C GLU A 354 -0.52 4.82 -4.90
N LYS A 355 -1.56 3.96 -4.82
CA LYS A 355 -2.60 4.00 -3.78
C LYS A 355 -3.58 5.18 -3.86
N GLU A 356 -3.56 5.95 -4.91
CA GLU A 356 -4.56 6.97 -5.16
C GLU A 356 -5.61 6.48 -6.17
N ARG A 357 -6.87 6.59 -5.80
CA ARG A 357 -8.00 6.36 -6.70
C ARG A 357 -8.55 7.71 -7.14
N ALA A 358 -8.47 8.01 -8.40
CA ALA A 358 -9.11 9.19 -8.98
C ALA A 358 -10.62 8.95 -9.12
N ALA A 359 -11.40 9.08 -8.04
CA ALA A 359 -12.85 9.03 -8.08
C ALA A 359 -13.45 9.80 -6.90
N ASP A 360 -14.54 10.53 -7.16
CA ASP A 360 -15.36 11.07 -6.09
C ASP A 360 -16.26 9.98 -5.51
N PHE A 361 -16.05 9.68 -4.23
CA PHE A 361 -16.79 8.67 -3.49
C PHE A 361 -18.04 9.22 -2.77
N THR A 362 -18.35 10.50 -2.89
CA THR A 362 -19.44 11.14 -2.13
C THR A 362 -20.75 10.40 -2.28
N GLY A 363 -21.12 10.04 -3.50
CA GLY A 363 -22.34 9.28 -3.77
C GLY A 363 -22.32 7.87 -3.19
N LEU A 364 -21.18 7.18 -3.27
CA LEU A 364 -21.01 5.85 -2.68
C LEU A 364 -21.02 5.91 -1.16
N PHE A 365 -20.30 6.85 -0.54
CA PHE A 365 -20.30 7.04 0.91
C PHE A 365 -21.70 7.35 1.44
N ARG A 366 -22.48 8.17 0.71
CA ARG A 366 -23.87 8.45 1.04
C ARG A 366 -24.70 7.17 1.08
N GLN A 367 -24.57 6.32 0.07
CA GLN A 367 -25.30 5.04 0.02
C GLN A 367 -24.84 4.08 1.11
N GLN A 368 -23.54 3.97 1.35
CA GLN A 368 -23.03 3.14 2.44
C GLN A 368 -23.56 3.58 3.81
N LEU A 369 -23.55 4.90 4.09
CA LEU A 369 -24.06 5.46 5.34
C LEU A 369 -25.58 5.26 5.47
N GLN A 370 -26.34 5.44 4.38
CA GLN A 370 -27.76 5.21 4.35
C GLN A 370 -28.11 3.75 4.71
N TRP A 371 -27.43 2.78 4.09
CA TRP A 371 -27.63 1.37 4.40
C TRP A 371 -27.13 1.00 5.80
N LEU A 372 -26.02 1.58 6.26
CA LEU A 372 -25.52 1.38 7.62
C LEU A 372 -26.57 1.80 8.66
N ILE A 373 -27.15 2.99 8.49
CA ILE A 373 -28.15 3.53 9.43
C ILE A 373 -29.42 2.70 9.38
N ARG A 374 -29.92 2.30 8.20
CA ARG A 374 -31.07 1.41 8.05
C ARG A 374 -30.85 0.06 8.77
N ARG A 375 -29.75 -0.60 8.51
CA ARG A 375 -29.38 -1.86 9.16
C ARG A 375 -29.22 -1.70 10.68
N HIS A 376 -28.67 -0.57 11.09
CA HIS A 376 -28.57 -0.26 12.51
C HIS A 376 -29.96 -0.16 13.17
N PHE A 377 -30.90 0.58 12.59
CA PHE A 377 -32.25 0.72 13.13
C PHE A 377 -33.00 -0.61 13.18
N GLU A 378 -32.94 -1.41 12.13
CA GLU A 378 -33.52 -2.75 12.07
C GLU A 378 -33.01 -3.64 13.21
N LYS A 379 -31.69 -3.71 13.36
CA LYS A 379 -31.04 -4.51 14.41
C LYS A 379 -31.31 -3.95 15.81
N LYS A 380 -31.25 -2.64 16.00
CA LYS A 380 -31.56 -1.98 17.28
C LYS A 380 -32.99 -2.33 17.75
N ALA A 381 -33.96 -2.21 16.85
CA ALA A 381 -35.36 -2.54 17.18
C ALA A 381 -35.54 -4.00 17.63
N ARG A 382 -34.78 -4.93 17.06
CA ARG A 382 -34.81 -6.35 17.41
C ARG A 382 -34.02 -6.68 18.70
N LEU A 383 -32.85 -6.06 18.88
CA LEU A 383 -31.91 -6.41 19.95
C LEU A 383 -32.19 -5.69 21.28
N ALA A 384 -32.73 -4.46 21.25
CA ALA A 384 -33.00 -3.67 22.46
C ALA A 384 -33.99 -4.37 23.43
N PRO A 385 -35.10 -5.01 22.98
CA PRO A 385 -35.98 -5.78 23.87
C PRO A 385 -35.31 -6.95 24.58
N MET A 386 -34.17 -7.45 24.01
CA MET A 386 -33.37 -8.53 24.61
C MET A 386 -32.29 -8.00 25.57
N GLY A 387 -32.27 -6.70 25.82
CA GLY A 387 -31.22 -6.06 26.61
C GLY A 387 -29.87 -6.00 25.91
N ILE A 388 -29.83 -6.01 24.58
CA ILE A 388 -28.59 -5.98 23.79
C ILE A 388 -28.47 -4.63 23.10
N LYS A 389 -27.40 -3.90 23.42
CA LYS A 389 -27.03 -2.64 22.74
C LYS A 389 -26.52 -2.94 21.33
N CYS A 390 -27.06 -2.26 20.32
CA CYS A 390 -26.55 -2.31 18.96
C CYS A 390 -25.52 -1.20 18.74
N LEU A 391 -24.32 -1.53 18.24
CA LEU A 391 -23.27 -0.58 17.85
C LEU A 391 -22.91 -0.79 16.39
N SER A 392 -22.58 0.32 15.71
CA SER A 392 -22.06 0.35 14.34
C SER A 392 -20.70 1.00 14.28
N LEU A 393 -19.73 0.37 13.61
CA LEU A 393 -18.36 0.85 13.47
C LEU A 393 -18.13 1.31 12.03
N VAL A 394 -17.58 2.52 11.89
CA VAL A 394 -17.24 3.12 10.59
C VAL A 394 -15.75 3.36 10.51
N PHE A 395 -15.08 2.67 9.61
CA PHE A 395 -13.69 2.92 9.28
C PHE A 395 -13.56 4.00 8.22
N ILE A 396 -12.71 4.97 8.48
CA ILE A 396 -12.38 6.06 7.54
C ILE A 396 -10.87 6.11 7.30
N ASP A 397 -10.45 6.58 6.16
CA ASP A 397 -9.03 6.70 5.78
C ASP A 397 -8.42 8.08 6.04
N ARG A 398 -9.26 9.14 6.11
CA ARG A 398 -8.83 10.51 6.41
C ARG A 398 -9.64 11.11 7.55
N VAL A 399 -8.95 11.48 8.62
CA VAL A 399 -9.55 12.06 9.83
C VAL A 399 -10.25 13.39 9.52
N ASP A 400 -9.72 14.18 8.60
CA ASP A 400 -10.28 15.46 8.16
C ASP A 400 -11.70 15.33 7.59
N ASN A 401 -12.02 14.22 6.93
CA ASN A 401 -13.34 13.96 6.37
C ASN A 401 -14.46 13.87 7.43
N TYR A 402 -14.08 13.73 8.71
CA TYR A 402 -15.04 13.66 9.81
C TYR A 402 -14.84 14.73 10.90
N ILE A 403 -13.59 15.14 11.20
CA ILE A 403 -13.33 16.08 12.31
C ILE A 403 -13.71 17.50 11.94
N LYS A 404 -13.46 17.93 10.71
CA LYS A 404 -13.85 19.27 10.24
C LYS A 404 -15.37 19.41 10.24
N ASP A 405 -15.88 20.60 10.51
CA ASP A 405 -17.33 20.84 10.56
C ASP A 405 -18.01 20.66 9.20
N ASP A 406 -17.29 20.92 8.12
CA ASP A 406 -17.62 20.68 6.72
C ASP A 406 -17.10 19.33 6.18
N GLY A 407 -16.55 18.49 7.05
CA GLY A 407 -16.05 17.18 6.67
C GLY A 407 -17.11 16.33 5.97
N ILE A 408 -16.77 15.79 4.80
CA ILE A 408 -17.71 15.12 3.90
C ILE A 408 -18.49 13.97 4.59
N ILE A 409 -17.79 13.11 5.34
CA ILE A 409 -18.42 11.97 6.02
C ILE A 409 -19.33 12.44 7.15
N LYS A 410 -18.90 13.47 7.93
CA LYS A 410 -19.69 14.07 9.00
C LYS A 410 -20.98 14.70 8.48
N THR A 411 -20.88 15.42 7.36
CA THR A 411 -22.03 16.07 6.71
C THR A 411 -23.02 15.05 6.16
N LEU A 412 -22.53 14.07 5.41
CA LEU A 412 -23.34 13.00 4.85
C LEU A 412 -24.05 12.19 5.95
N PHE A 413 -23.35 11.85 7.03
CA PHE A 413 -23.97 11.14 8.13
C PHE A 413 -25.12 11.90 8.77
N ARG A 414 -24.93 13.22 9.02
CA ARG A 414 -25.96 14.08 9.61
C ARG A 414 -27.21 14.14 8.72
N GLU A 415 -27.01 14.33 7.41
CA GLU A 415 -28.10 14.39 6.45
C GLU A 415 -28.89 13.09 6.37
N GLU A 416 -28.19 11.97 6.20
CA GLU A 416 -28.84 10.65 6.05
C GLU A 416 -29.48 10.17 7.35
N TYR A 417 -28.84 10.42 8.51
CA TYR A 417 -29.44 10.09 9.79
C TYR A 417 -30.73 10.86 10.04
N ALA A 418 -30.75 12.17 9.78
CA ALA A 418 -31.96 12.98 9.92
C ALA A 418 -33.07 12.54 8.96
N ALA A 419 -32.72 12.21 7.71
CA ALA A 419 -33.67 11.73 6.71
C ALA A 419 -34.31 10.39 7.12
N LEU A 420 -33.48 9.43 7.57
CA LEU A 420 -33.94 8.11 7.98
C LEU A 420 -34.70 8.12 9.31
N CYS A 421 -34.37 9.02 10.23
CA CYS A 421 -35.17 9.24 11.44
C CYS A 421 -36.58 9.75 11.07
N ARG A 422 -36.70 10.69 10.14
CA ARG A 422 -38.01 11.15 9.62
C ARG A 422 -38.80 10.02 8.95
N GLU A 423 -38.14 9.19 8.16
CA GLU A 423 -38.77 8.02 7.51
C GLU A 423 -39.28 6.99 8.54
N HIS A 424 -38.48 6.72 9.57
CA HIS A 424 -38.72 5.63 10.53
C HIS A 424 -39.67 6.04 11.70
N SER A 425 -39.50 7.24 12.25
CA SER A 425 -40.23 7.72 13.44
C SER A 425 -41.19 8.89 13.19
N GLY A 426 -41.13 9.49 11.99
CA GLY A 426 -41.92 10.70 11.66
C GLY A 426 -41.42 11.97 12.35
N THR A 427 -40.33 11.91 13.12
CA THR A 427 -39.73 13.03 13.85
C THR A 427 -38.35 13.40 13.30
N GLU A 428 -38.08 14.68 13.19
CA GLU A 428 -36.76 15.17 12.81
C GLU A 428 -35.88 15.34 14.06
N PRO A 429 -34.74 14.63 14.16
CA PRO A 429 -33.86 14.77 15.30
C PRO A 429 -33.16 16.14 15.30
N SER A 430 -32.93 16.71 16.46
CA SER A 430 -32.14 17.90 16.63
C SER A 430 -30.65 17.64 16.33
N PRO A 431 -29.86 18.67 15.97
CA PRO A 431 -28.42 18.55 15.76
C PRO A 431 -27.68 17.94 17.00
N ASP A 432 -28.15 18.24 18.20
CA ASP A 432 -27.57 17.73 19.45
C ASP A 432 -27.86 16.22 19.61
N GLU A 433 -29.06 15.76 19.27
CA GLU A 433 -29.39 14.33 19.26
C GLU A 433 -28.58 13.57 18.22
N ILE A 434 -28.38 14.12 17.01
CA ILE A 434 -27.54 13.52 15.98
C ILE A 434 -26.08 13.47 16.45
N SER A 435 -25.60 14.48 17.15
CA SER A 435 -24.26 14.52 17.72
C SER A 435 -24.08 13.49 18.84
N ALA A 436 -25.09 13.30 19.69
CA ALA A 436 -25.04 12.39 20.84
C ALA A 436 -24.92 10.91 20.42
N VAL A 437 -25.46 10.51 19.28
CA VAL A 437 -25.36 9.11 18.80
C VAL A 437 -24.00 8.79 18.18
N GLN A 438 -23.11 9.77 18.01
CA GLN A 438 -21.83 9.64 17.36
C GLN A 438 -20.70 9.63 18.40
N GLY A 439 -19.82 8.63 18.30
CA GLY A 439 -18.53 8.60 18.97
C GLY A 439 -17.42 8.56 17.93
N TYR A 440 -16.22 9.05 18.23
CA TYR A 440 -15.09 8.97 17.32
C TYR A 440 -13.77 8.75 18.05
N TYR A 441 -12.85 8.06 17.39
CA TYR A 441 -11.56 7.68 17.92
C TYR A 441 -10.45 8.01 16.94
N PHE A 442 -9.84 9.21 17.12
CA PHE A 442 -8.76 9.69 16.28
C PHE A 442 -7.59 10.18 17.13
N ALA A 443 -6.37 9.96 16.65
CA ALA A 443 -5.18 10.40 17.32
C ALA A 443 -4.97 11.92 17.21
N LYS A 444 -4.30 12.49 18.22
CA LYS A 444 -3.85 13.88 18.22
C LYS A 444 -2.33 13.95 18.20
N THR A 445 -1.78 14.98 17.55
CA THR A 445 -0.36 15.33 17.64
C THR A 445 -0.02 15.89 19.04
N GLY A 446 1.26 15.96 19.36
CA GLY A 446 1.71 16.62 20.62
C GLY A 446 1.31 18.09 20.74
N GLY A 447 0.86 18.73 19.65
CA GLY A 447 0.28 20.08 19.61
C GLY A 447 -1.23 20.13 19.77
N GLY A 448 -1.89 18.98 19.89
CA GLY A 448 -3.35 18.89 20.10
C GLY A 448 -4.18 18.73 18.82
N ASP A 449 -3.57 18.82 17.62
CA ASP A 449 -4.26 18.65 16.36
C ASP A 449 -4.47 17.17 16.02
N TYR A 450 -5.58 16.83 15.38
CA TYR A 450 -5.86 15.48 14.90
C TYR A 450 -4.95 15.12 13.72
N THR A 451 -4.63 13.83 13.56
CA THR A 451 -3.65 13.37 12.57
C THR A 451 -3.98 11.98 12.03
N ASP A 452 -3.64 11.74 10.76
CA ASP A 452 -3.66 10.43 10.09
C ASP A 452 -2.37 9.62 10.33
N SER A 453 -1.37 10.16 11.03
CA SER A 453 -0.10 9.49 11.27
C SER A 453 -0.23 8.30 12.21
N GLU A 454 0.03 7.08 11.72
CA GLU A 454 0.05 5.84 12.54
C GLU A 454 0.98 5.95 13.75
N ASN A 455 2.16 6.56 13.59
CA ASN A 455 3.13 6.73 14.66
C ASN A 455 2.65 7.70 15.77
N ALA A 456 1.89 8.73 15.40
CA ALA A 456 1.29 9.63 16.36
C ALA A 456 0.10 8.97 17.08
N MET A 457 -0.69 8.14 16.36
CA MET A 457 -1.78 7.34 16.92
C MET A 457 -1.27 6.36 17.98
N LEU A 458 -0.19 5.65 17.70
CA LEU A 458 0.41 4.68 18.64
C LEU A 458 0.98 5.32 19.92
N LYS A 459 1.19 6.64 19.95
CA LYS A 459 1.73 7.38 21.09
C LYS A 459 0.68 8.12 21.93
N ASN A 460 -0.58 8.17 21.47
CA ASN A 460 -1.60 9.00 22.13
C ASN A 460 -2.39 8.21 23.18
N LYS A 461 -1.93 8.30 24.44
CA LYS A 461 -2.50 7.59 25.58
C LYS A 461 -3.95 8.00 25.91
N GLU A 462 -4.30 9.29 25.75
CA GLU A 462 -5.62 9.81 26.14
C GLU A 462 -6.76 9.23 25.31
N VAL A 463 -6.54 9.04 23.99
CA VAL A 463 -7.54 8.44 23.10
C VAL A 463 -7.75 6.96 23.44
N PHE A 464 -6.69 6.24 23.76
CA PHE A 464 -6.79 4.84 24.16
C PHE A 464 -7.47 4.66 25.52
N ASP A 465 -7.19 5.53 26.48
CA ASP A 465 -7.85 5.51 27.80
C ASP A 465 -9.37 5.64 27.68
N LEU A 466 -9.85 6.54 26.81
CA LEU A 466 -11.28 6.74 26.53
C LEU A 466 -11.92 5.48 25.93
N ILE A 467 -11.29 4.92 24.88
CA ILE A 467 -11.78 3.71 24.19
C ILE A 467 -11.86 2.51 25.11
N LEU A 468 -10.85 2.32 25.96
CA LEU A 468 -10.70 1.10 26.75
C LEU A 468 -11.42 1.17 28.10
N ARG A 469 -11.50 2.35 28.73
CA ARG A 469 -12.19 2.55 30.02
C ARG A 469 -13.70 2.66 29.86
N GLU A 470 -14.18 3.21 28.72
CA GLU A 470 -15.61 3.35 28.44
C GLU A 470 -16.21 2.17 27.68
N LYS A 471 -15.44 1.11 27.43
CA LYS A 471 -15.90 -0.08 26.70
C LYS A 471 -17.18 -0.68 27.29
N ASP A 472 -17.25 -0.80 28.60
CA ASP A 472 -18.43 -1.30 29.31
C ASP A 472 -19.57 -0.28 29.34
N ALA A 473 -19.25 1.02 29.39
CA ALA A 473 -20.23 2.10 29.31
C ALA A 473 -20.93 2.14 27.94
N LEU A 474 -20.24 1.78 26.85
CA LEU A 474 -20.84 1.69 25.52
C LEU A 474 -21.82 0.52 25.38
N LEU A 475 -21.77 -0.47 26.27
CA LEU A 475 -22.72 -1.59 26.27
C LEU A 475 -24.04 -1.23 26.98
N ASP A 476 -24.09 -0.13 27.73
CA ASP A 476 -25.29 0.32 28.41
C ASP A 476 -26.30 0.89 27.41
N LEU A 477 -27.56 0.42 27.48
CA LEU A 477 -28.65 0.94 26.65
C LEU A 477 -28.95 2.42 26.93
N ALA A 478 -28.63 2.93 28.12
CA ALA A 478 -28.79 4.34 28.48
C ALA A 478 -27.72 5.25 27.82
N ASN A 479 -26.60 4.72 27.36
CA ASN A 479 -25.58 5.50 26.67
C ASN A 479 -26.08 5.86 25.26
N PRO A 480 -26.11 7.14 24.85
CA PRO A 480 -26.64 7.53 23.56
C PRO A 480 -25.77 7.11 22.37
N VAL A 481 -24.47 6.87 22.54
CA VAL A 481 -23.55 6.55 21.44
C VAL A 481 -23.92 5.21 20.77
N GLU A 482 -24.09 5.24 19.47
CA GLU A 482 -24.49 4.09 18.65
C GLU A 482 -23.58 3.89 17.41
N PHE A 483 -23.01 4.98 16.87
CA PHE A 483 -22.13 4.97 15.72
C PHE A 483 -20.74 5.43 16.14
N ILE A 484 -19.74 4.62 15.80
CA ILE A 484 -18.36 4.84 16.20
C ILE A 484 -17.51 5.01 14.96
N PHE A 485 -16.91 6.19 14.80
CA PHE A 485 -16.01 6.51 13.69
C PHE A 485 -14.56 6.30 14.11
N SER A 486 -13.80 5.58 13.31
CA SER A 486 -12.41 5.24 13.62
C SER A 486 -11.53 5.28 12.37
N HIS A 487 -10.27 5.69 12.54
CA HIS A 487 -9.31 5.58 11.45
C HIS A 487 -8.92 4.12 11.24
N SER A 488 -8.77 3.71 9.98
CA SER A 488 -8.42 2.33 9.59
C SER A 488 -7.09 1.84 10.20
N ALA A 489 -6.15 2.75 10.46
CA ALA A 489 -4.86 2.45 11.08
C ALA A 489 -4.93 2.18 12.61
N LEU A 490 -6.06 2.41 13.28
CA LEU A 490 -6.27 1.97 14.68
C LEU A 490 -6.33 0.43 14.78
N GLY A 491 -5.37 -0.19 14.13
CA GLY A 491 -5.35 -1.59 13.75
C GLY A 491 -5.41 -2.60 14.88
N VAL A 492 -5.11 -2.32 16.15
CA VAL A 492 -4.98 -3.39 17.14
C VAL A 492 -5.41 -2.93 18.54
N GLY A 493 -6.23 -3.74 19.22
CA GLY A 493 -6.53 -3.59 20.64
C GLY A 493 -7.96 -3.24 21.02
N TRP A 494 -8.78 -2.64 20.14
CA TRP A 494 -10.18 -2.33 20.45
C TRP A 494 -11.14 -3.34 19.86
N ASP A 495 -11.98 -3.92 20.72
CA ASP A 495 -13.01 -4.87 20.35
C ASP A 495 -14.22 -4.71 21.28
N ASN A 496 -15.39 -4.65 20.72
CA ASN A 496 -16.63 -4.60 21.47
C ASN A 496 -17.56 -5.73 21.02
N PRO A 497 -18.12 -6.55 21.94
CA PRO A 497 -18.94 -7.69 21.54
C PRO A 497 -20.25 -7.27 20.84
N ASN A 498 -20.71 -6.06 21.03
CA ASN A 498 -22.00 -5.59 20.54
C ASN A 498 -21.89 -4.75 19.24
N ILE A 499 -20.79 -4.88 18.50
CA ILE A 499 -20.70 -4.39 17.13
C ILE A 499 -21.48 -5.35 16.23
N PHE A 500 -22.46 -4.82 15.52
CA PHE A 500 -23.31 -5.57 14.59
C PHE A 500 -23.21 -5.09 13.15
N ASN A 501 -22.66 -3.90 12.92
CA ASN A 501 -22.45 -3.37 11.59
C ASN A 501 -21.06 -2.75 11.48
N ILE A 502 -20.39 -2.99 10.35
CA ILE A 502 -19.10 -2.37 10.01
C ILE A 502 -19.21 -1.79 8.61
N ALA A 503 -18.93 -0.49 8.45
CA ALA A 503 -18.78 0.15 7.16
C ALA A 503 -17.34 0.63 6.97
N THR A 504 -16.84 0.48 5.74
CA THR A 504 -15.50 0.94 5.36
C THR A 504 -15.62 2.05 4.32
N LEU A 505 -15.37 3.30 4.73
CA LEU A 505 -15.47 4.50 3.88
C LEU A 505 -14.06 4.97 3.52
N ASN A 506 -13.43 4.28 2.58
CA ASN A 506 -12.08 4.56 2.13
C ASN A 506 -12.08 5.22 0.76
N GLN A 507 -11.25 6.24 0.58
CA GLN A 507 -10.99 6.88 -0.72
C GLN A 507 -9.95 6.13 -1.55
N SER A 508 -9.13 5.28 -0.92
CA SER A 508 -8.13 4.45 -1.59
C SER A 508 -8.37 2.97 -1.33
N TYR A 509 -8.01 2.13 -2.29
CA TYR A 509 -7.85 0.69 -2.06
C TYR A 509 -6.51 0.46 -1.34
N SER A 510 -6.44 0.77 -0.06
CA SER A 510 -5.34 0.24 0.74
C SER A 510 -5.61 -1.23 1.00
N ASP A 511 -4.55 -2.05 1.07
CA ASP A 511 -4.61 -3.42 1.60
C ASP A 511 -5.02 -3.37 3.08
N ILE A 512 -6.29 -3.02 3.30
CA ILE A 512 -6.88 -3.07 4.61
C ILE A 512 -6.87 -4.53 4.99
N LYS A 513 -6.29 -4.82 6.12
CA LYS A 513 -6.30 -6.16 6.68
C LYS A 513 -7.72 -6.51 7.10
N LYS A 514 -8.57 -6.78 6.11
CA LYS A 514 -10.01 -7.04 6.26
C LYS A 514 -10.34 -7.99 7.40
N ARG A 515 -9.51 -9.01 7.55
CA ARG A 515 -9.66 -9.97 8.64
C ARG A 515 -9.53 -9.33 10.02
N GLN A 516 -8.61 -8.38 10.19
CA GLN A 516 -8.42 -7.67 11.47
C GLN A 516 -9.58 -6.71 11.76
N GLU A 517 -10.09 -6.03 10.74
CA GLU A 517 -11.24 -5.14 10.88
C GLU A 517 -12.52 -5.91 11.17
N LEU A 518 -12.78 -7.00 10.45
CA LEU A 518 -13.91 -7.90 10.68
C LEU A 518 -13.83 -8.54 12.07
N GLY A 519 -12.65 -8.95 12.49
CA GLY A 519 -12.40 -9.58 13.78
C GLY A 519 -12.91 -8.77 14.98
N ARG A 520 -13.03 -7.43 14.83
CA ARG A 520 -13.55 -6.53 15.87
C ARG A 520 -15.05 -6.73 16.11
N GLY A 521 -15.81 -7.08 15.06
CA GLY A 521 -17.25 -7.31 15.12
C GLY A 521 -17.65 -8.78 15.32
N LEU A 522 -16.70 -9.72 15.24
CA LEU A 522 -17.02 -11.15 15.26
C LEU A 522 -17.38 -11.72 16.64
N ARG A 523 -17.13 -11.01 17.71
CA ARG A 523 -17.45 -11.52 19.06
C ARG A 523 -18.93 -11.75 19.26
N ILE A 524 -19.31 -12.83 19.92
CA ILE A 524 -20.67 -13.09 20.38
C ILE A 524 -21.14 -11.96 21.30
N CYS A 525 -22.35 -11.46 21.07
CA CYS A 525 -22.88 -10.31 21.77
C CYS A 525 -23.18 -10.59 23.26
N ARG A 526 -23.32 -9.50 24.04
CA ARG A 526 -23.66 -9.55 25.46
C ARG A 526 -24.90 -8.72 25.74
N ASN A 527 -25.70 -9.21 26.70
CA ASN A 527 -26.84 -8.48 27.25
C ASN A 527 -26.41 -7.50 28.38
N GLN A 528 -27.38 -6.77 28.97
CA GLN A 528 -27.15 -5.85 30.09
C GLN A 528 -26.62 -6.53 31.37
N SER A 529 -26.88 -7.83 31.55
CA SER A 529 -26.33 -8.62 32.65
C SER A 529 -24.88 -9.04 32.45
N GLY A 530 -24.30 -8.80 31.26
CA GLY A 530 -22.95 -9.22 30.87
C GLY A 530 -22.84 -10.64 30.35
N GLU A 531 -23.96 -11.34 30.21
CA GLU A 531 -24.03 -12.70 29.70
C GLU A 531 -23.93 -12.70 28.18
N ARG A 532 -23.23 -13.71 27.62
CA ARG A 532 -23.23 -13.94 26.17
C ARG A 532 -24.56 -14.50 25.71
N VAL A 533 -25.09 -13.96 24.63
CA VAL A 533 -26.32 -14.41 24.01
C VAL A 533 -26.00 -15.16 22.74
N TYR A 534 -26.25 -16.46 22.73
CA TYR A 534 -26.02 -17.33 21.58
C TYR A 534 -27.34 -17.52 20.80
N ASP A 535 -27.22 -17.78 19.51
CA ASP A 535 -28.37 -18.19 18.71
C ASP A 535 -28.74 -19.63 19.04
N PRO A 536 -30.01 -19.94 19.36
CA PRO A 536 -30.47 -21.31 19.57
C PRO A 536 -30.23 -22.17 18.34
N GLU A 537 -30.02 -23.47 18.54
CA GLU A 537 -29.87 -24.42 17.45
C GLU A 537 -31.18 -24.48 16.61
N GLY A 538 -31.05 -24.29 15.30
CA GLY A 538 -32.20 -24.25 14.39
C GLY A 538 -32.85 -22.87 14.26
N THR A 539 -32.27 -21.80 14.80
CA THR A 539 -32.72 -20.42 14.55
C THR A 539 -32.75 -20.12 13.04
N LYS A 540 -33.84 -19.55 12.57
CA LYS A 540 -33.98 -19.16 11.16
C LYS A 540 -33.02 -17.99 10.85
N GLU A 541 -32.66 -17.89 9.59
CA GLU A 541 -31.69 -16.88 9.13
C GLU A 541 -32.11 -15.45 9.44
N ASP A 542 -33.39 -15.12 9.34
CA ASP A 542 -33.99 -13.82 9.64
C ASP A 542 -34.11 -13.52 11.14
N GLU A 543 -34.00 -14.54 11.98
CA GLU A 543 -34.11 -14.46 13.44
C GLU A 543 -32.75 -14.45 14.16
N GLU A 544 -31.63 -14.63 13.45
CA GLU A 544 -30.29 -14.73 14.05
C GLU A 544 -29.89 -13.46 14.75
N ILE A 545 -29.45 -13.59 16.01
CA ILE A 545 -28.97 -12.50 16.87
C ILE A 545 -27.55 -12.12 16.48
N ASN A 546 -26.66 -13.12 16.34
CA ASN A 546 -25.24 -12.94 16.10
C ASN A 546 -24.92 -12.85 14.60
N LEU A 547 -25.38 -11.77 13.98
CA LEU A 547 -25.15 -11.47 12.56
C LEU A 547 -24.42 -10.14 12.42
N LEU A 548 -23.21 -10.16 11.86
CA LEU A 548 -22.41 -8.97 11.55
C LEU A 548 -22.66 -8.56 10.10
N THR A 549 -23.21 -7.37 9.87
CA THR A 549 -23.30 -6.78 8.53
C THR A 549 -22.04 -5.98 8.21
N VAL A 550 -21.41 -6.30 7.09
CA VAL A 550 -20.24 -5.58 6.58
C VAL A 550 -20.64 -4.83 5.31
N ILE A 551 -20.31 -3.53 5.25
CA ILE A 551 -20.72 -2.63 4.15
C ILE A 551 -19.42 -2.05 3.51
N PRO A 552 -18.79 -2.81 2.60
CA PRO A 552 -17.62 -2.33 1.86
C PRO A 552 -18.04 -1.43 0.68
N ASN A 553 -17.09 -0.63 0.18
CA ASN A 553 -17.25 0.16 -1.05
C ASN A 553 -16.76 -0.59 -2.31
N GLU A 554 -16.89 -1.87 -2.31
CA GLU A 554 -16.45 -2.76 -3.39
C GLU A 554 -17.50 -3.85 -3.65
N THR A 555 -17.36 -4.56 -4.77
CA THR A 555 -18.27 -5.68 -5.07
C THR A 555 -18.05 -6.83 -4.10
N TYR A 556 -19.09 -7.67 -3.94
CA TYR A 556 -18.99 -8.88 -3.11
C TYR A 556 -17.83 -9.79 -3.58
N GLU A 557 -17.66 -9.94 -4.90
CA GLU A 557 -16.62 -10.78 -5.48
C GLU A 557 -15.22 -10.29 -5.11
N THR A 558 -14.99 -8.97 -5.16
CA THR A 558 -13.73 -8.35 -4.76
C THR A 558 -13.48 -8.55 -3.27
N PHE A 559 -14.48 -8.27 -2.44
CA PHE A 559 -14.42 -8.47 -0.99
C PHE A 559 -14.12 -9.95 -0.64
N ALA A 560 -14.85 -10.88 -1.24
CA ALA A 560 -14.68 -12.30 -0.98
C ALA A 560 -13.30 -12.80 -1.42
N THR A 561 -12.80 -12.34 -2.59
CA THR A 561 -11.47 -12.70 -3.09
C THR A 561 -10.38 -12.23 -2.15
N GLN A 562 -10.39 -10.97 -1.75
CA GLN A 562 -9.37 -10.40 -0.85
C GLN A 562 -9.42 -11.06 0.54
N TYR A 563 -10.62 -11.30 1.08
CA TYR A 563 -10.78 -12.01 2.35
C TYR A 563 -10.22 -13.43 2.28
N GLN A 564 -10.48 -14.15 1.16
CA GLN A 564 -9.92 -15.48 0.93
C GLN A 564 -8.41 -15.50 0.74
N GLU A 565 -7.86 -14.49 0.03
CA GLU A 565 -6.41 -14.38 -0.15
C GLU A 565 -5.71 -14.19 1.17
N GLN A 566 -6.23 -13.35 2.06
CA GLN A 566 -5.70 -13.19 3.41
C GLN A 566 -5.79 -14.50 4.23
N ILE A 567 -6.83 -15.28 4.05
CA ILE A 567 -6.93 -16.61 4.67
C ILE A 567 -5.91 -17.58 4.07
N LYS A 568 -5.73 -17.59 2.74
CA LYS A 568 -4.74 -18.44 2.04
C LYS A 568 -3.31 -18.07 2.41
N GLU A 569 -2.99 -16.79 2.56
CA GLU A 569 -1.68 -16.31 2.98
C GLU A 569 -1.30 -16.88 4.36
N VAL A 570 -2.26 -16.99 5.25
CA VAL A 570 -2.06 -17.49 6.62
C VAL A 570 -2.09 -19.01 6.69
N TYR A 571 -2.99 -19.69 5.97
CA TYR A 571 -3.24 -21.13 6.06
C TYR A 571 -2.83 -21.92 4.82
N GLY A 572 -2.42 -21.23 3.73
CA GLY A 572 -1.89 -21.89 2.54
C GLY A 572 -0.57 -22.61 2.84
N THR A 573 -0.38 -23.75 2.22
CA THR A 573 0.86 -24.53 2.30
C THR A 573 2.03 -23.64 1.93
N ALA A 574 2.93 -23.43 2.87
CA ALA A 574 4.22 -22.80 2.60
C ALA A 574 5.05 -23.76 1.73
N GLU A 575 5.03 -23.59 0.43
CA GLU A 575 6.06 -24.13 -0.43
C GLU A 575 7.30 -23.27 -0.32
N ALA A 576 8.33 -23.93 0.16
CA ALA A 576 9.76 -23.72 -0.06
C ALA A 576 10.27 -22.27 0.01
N GLY A 577 10.99 -22.03 1.08
CA GLY A 577 11.88 -20.90 1.23
C GLY A 577 12.82 -20.73 0.06
N SER A 578 12.77 -19.57 -0.59
CA SER A 578 13.88 -19.06 -1.37
C SER A 578 14.89 -18.43 -0.43
N ASN A 579 16.06 -19.07 -0.30
CA ASN A 579 17.24 -18.51 0.33
C ASN A 579 17.71 -17.28 -0.45
N LEU A 580 17.35 -16.09 -0.03
CA LEU A 580 17.98 -14.84 -0.47
C LEU A 580 19.05 -14.45 0.56
N ARG A 581 20.28 -14.89 0.30
CA ARG A 581 21.48 -14.31 0.91
C ARG A 581 21.73 -12.96 0.28
N ASN A 582 21.56 -11.90 1.05
CA ASN A 582 22.01 -10.56 0.68
C ASN A 582 23.51 -10.42 1.00
N ASN A 583 24.36 -10.65 -0.01
CA ASN A 583 25.78 -10.33 0.03
C ASN A 583 26.04 -9.17 -0.94
N HIS A 584 25.95 -7.94 -0.47
CA HIS A 584 26.60 -6.82 -1.17
C HIS A 584 27.15 -5.79 -0.18
N LYS A 585 28.40 -6.00 0.20
CA LYS A 585 29.32 -4.90 0.49
C LYS A 585 30.01 -4.55 -0.83
N GLY A 586 29.44 -3.64 -1.61
CA GLY A 586 30.02 -3.13 -2.85
C GLY A 586 30.94 -1.96 -2.59
N LYS A 587 32.20 -2.10 -3.00
CA LYS A 587 33.14 -0.98 -3.12
C LYS A 587 32.61 0.02 -4.16
N SER A 588 32.72 1.32 -3.86
CA SER A 588 32.40 2.40 -4.79
C SER A 588 33.28 2.34 -6.04
N ASN A 589 32.73 1.87 -7.16
CA ASN A 589 33.42 1.85 -8.46
C ASN A 589 32.93 3.04 -9.32
N ALA A 590 33.45 4.24 -9.06
CA ALA A 590 33.33 5.34 -10.00
C ALA A 590 34.27 5.08 -11.19
N LYS A 591 33.69 5.04 -12.41
CA LYS A 591 34.46 4.94 -13.67
C LYS A 591 34.66 6.34 -14.24
N ARG A 592 35.82 6.58 -14.87
CA ARG A 592 36.16 7.84 -15.52
C ARG A 592 36.48 7.56 -16.99
N ILE A 593 35.91 8.34 -17.90
CA ILE A 593 36.28 8.38 -19.32
C ILE A 593 37.00 9.69 -19.60
N LYS A 594 38.04 9.60 -20.40
CA LYS A 594 38.91 10.72 -20.71
C LYS A 594 38.73 11.17 -22.14
N ARG A 595 38.93 12.47 -22.38
CA ARG A 595 38.96 13.01 -23.74
C ARG A 595 40.16 12.49 -24.52
N ASN A 596 39.91 12.06 -25.76
CA ASN A 596 40.95 11.81 -26.74
C ASN A 596 41.40 13.16 -27.32
N LYS A 597 42.54 13.66 -26.86
CA LYS A 597 43.04 14.98 -27.24
C LYS A 597 43.21 15.13 -28.76
N THR A 598 43.66 14.08 -29.46
CA THR A 598 43.89 14.11 -30.90
C THR A 598 42.57 14.30 -31.66
N LEU A 599 41.53 13.56 -31.32
CA LEU A 599 40.21 13.65 -31.97
C LEU A 599 39.46 14.93 -31.56
N PHE A 600 39.61 15.36 -30.31
CA PHE A 600 39.00 16.59 -29.81
C PHE A 600 39.59 17.85 -30.49
N GLU A 601 40.89 17.86 -30.77
CA GLU A 601 41.57 18.96 -31.45
C GLU A 601 41.45 18.91 -32.98
N ALA A 602 40.95 17.81 -33.53
CA ALA A 602 40.79 17.62 -34.98
C ALA A 602 39.87 18.67 -35.60
N ALA A 603 40.22 19.13 -36.80
CA ALA A 603 39.49 20.16 -37.52
C ALA A 603 38.04 19.71 -37.85
N GLU A 604 37.85 18.41 -38.09
CA GLU A 604 36.57 17.78 -38.37
C GLU A 604 35.62 17.82 -37.19
N PHE A 605 36.11 17.55 -35.99
CA PHE A 605 35.30 17.65 -34.77
C PHE A 605 34.94 19.12 -34.46
N LYS A 606 35.89 20.04 -34.60
CA LYS A 606 35.62 21.46 -34.38
C LYS A 606 34.59 22.02 -35.37
N ALA A 607 34.66 21.64 -36.65
CA ALA A 607 33.68 22.02 -37.67
C ALA A 607 32.30 21.45 -37.37
N PHE A 608 32.23 20.17 -36.96
CA PHE A 608 31.00 19.54 -36.51
C PHE A 608 30.36 20.30 -35.34
N TRP A 609 31.16 20.58 -34.28
CA TRP A 609 30.64 21.25 -33.11
C TRP A 609 30.16 22.68 -33.40
N GLN A 610 30.88 23.43 -34.22
CA GLN A 610 30.47 24.80 -34.62
C GLN A 610 29.10 24.83 -35.29
N ASN A 611 28.75 23.82 -36.07
CA ASN A 611 27.42 23.71 -36.70
C ASN A 611 26.36 23.34 -35.70
N LEU A 612 26.69 22.44 -34.76
CA LEU A 612 25.75 21.90 -33.76
C LEU A 612 25.51 22.85 -32.59
N ALA A 613 26.52 23.58 -32.17
CA ALA A 613 26.55 24.37 -30.94
C ALA A 613 25.58 25.56 -30.89
N ARG A 614 24.80 25.83 -31.94
CA ARG A 614 23.86 26.96 -32.03
C ARG A 614 22.69 26.78 -31.09
N LYS A 615 22.54 27.69 -30.14
CA LYS A 615 21.39 27.71 -29.24
C LYS A 615 20.16 28.27 -29.92
N THR A 616 19.02 27.75 -29.59
CA THR A 616 17.71 28.26 -30.02
C THR A 616 16.81 28.53 -28.82
N ARG A 617 15.81 29.35 -29.04
CA ARG A 617 14.64 29.50 -28.18
C ARG A 617 13.41 29.09 -28.96
N TYR A 618 12.44 28.52 -28.27
CA TYR A 618 11.14 28.22 -28.88
C TYR A 618 10.09 29.25 -28.50
N THR A 619 9.08 29.34 -29.35
CA THR A 619 7.86 30.14 -29.13
C THR A 619 6.68 29.25 -29.49
N ILE A 620 5.62 29.29 -28.69
CA ILE A 620 4.38 28.55 -28.97
C ILE A 620 3.29 29.55 -29.27
N CYS A 621 2.68 29.46 -30.44
CA CYS A 621 1.52 30.25 -30.83
C CYS A 621 0.27 29.38 -30.69
N PHE A 622 -0.46 29.55 -29.59
CA PHE A 622 -1.75 28.91 -29.42
C PHE A 622 -2.83 29.56 -30.28
N ARG A 623 -3.63 28.74 -30.90
CA ARG A 623 -4.89 29.12 -31.50
C ARG A 623 -6.02 28.66 -30.59
N GLU A 624 -6.39 29.51 -29.66
CA GLU A 624 -7.45 29.23 -28.66
C GLU A 624 -8.79 28.84 -29.33
N ASP A 625 -9.13 29.46 -30.43
CA ASP A 625 -10.32 29.19 -31.24
C ASP A 625 -10.31 27.76 -31.79
N GLU A 626 -9.17 27.25 -32.21
CA GLU A 626 -9.00 25.87 -32.73
C GLU A 626 -9.07 24.86 -31.60
N ILE A 627 -8.49 25.16 -30.43
CA ILE A 627 -8.61 24.31 -29.24
C ILE A 627 -10.08 24.18 -28.85
N VAL A 628 -10.80 25.31 -28.75
CA VAL A 628 -12.23 25.32 -28.41
C VAL A 628 -13.03 24.51 -29.43
N ARG A 629 -12.82 24.77 -30.74
CA ARG A 629 -13.54 24.07 -31.80
C ARG A 629 -13.37 22.56 -31.72
N ARG A 630 -12.13 22.09 -31.61
CA ARG A 630 -11.79 20.64 -31.52
C ARG A 630 -12.32 20.02 -30.23
N ALA A 631 -12.14 20.74 -29.11
CA ALA A 631 -12.62 20.27 -27.83
C ALA A 631 -14.16 20.12 -27.83
N VAL A 632 -14.88 21.09 -28.34
CA VAL A 632 -16.35 21.04 -28.44
C VAL A 632 -16.82 19.91 -29.35
N GLU A 633 -16.15 19.72 -30.50
CA GLU A 633 -16.47 18.63 -31.43
C GLU A 633 -16.31 17.25 -30.77
N GLU A 634 -15.18 16.99 -30.11
CA GLU A 634 -14.89 15.69 -29.51
C GLU A 634 -15.68 15.46 -28.22
N LEU A 635 -15.82 16.48 -27.35
CA LEU A 635 -16.59 16.38 -26.12
C LEU A 635 -18.08 16.15 -26.37
N ASN A 636 -18.66 16.72 -27.44
CA ASN A 636 -20.03 16.45 -27.82
C ASN A 636 -20.24 15.00 -28.31
N GLY A 637 -19.18 14.30 -28.67
CA GLY A 637 -19.20 12.87 -29.03
C GLY A 637 -19.16 11.92 -27.84
N ILE A 638 -18.86 12.39 -26.63
CA ILE A 638 -18.74 11.57 -25.44
C ILE A 638 -20.09 10.97 -25.04
N THR A 639 -20.09 9.67 -24.74
CA THR A 639 -21.21 8.97 -24.11
C THR A 639 -20.69 8.30 -22.83
N VAL A 640 -21.34 8.58 -21.70
CA VAL A 640 -20.97 8.04 -20.40
C VAL A 640 -22.04 7.12 -19.84
N PRO A 641 -21.67 6.09 -19.05
CA PRO A 641 -22.62 5.26 -18.33
C PRO A 641 -23.36 6.06 -17.27
N ALA A 642 -24.53 5.59 -16.83
CA ALA A 642 -25.24 6.19 -15.73
C ALA A 642 -24.43 6.05 -14.42
N TYR A 643 -24.48 7.08 -13.58
CA TYR A 643 -23.89 7.06 -12.26
C TYR A 643 -24.84 6.31 -11.30
N GLU A 644 -24.60 5.01 -11.14
CA GLU A 644 -25.46 4.11 -10.39
C GLU A 644 -24.60 3.24 -9.47
N ALA A 645 -25.11 2.96 -8.27
CA ALA A 645 -24.56 1.93 -7.39
C ALA A 645 -25.39 0.65 -7.48
N GLN A 646 -24.71 -0.47 -7.56
CA GLN A 646 -25.30 -1.77 -7.35
C GLN A 646 -25.10 -2.20 -5.91
N ILE A 647 -26.21 -2.45 -5.21
CA ILE A 647 -26.24 -2.89 -3.83
C ILE A 647 -26.58 -4.36 -3.85
N THR A 648 -25.71 -5.19 -3.25
CA THR A 648 -25.96 -6.63 -3.16
C THR A 648 -25.79 -7.09 -1.71
N LEU A 649 -26.69 -7.94 -1.26
CA LEU A 649 -26.63 -8.57 0.04
C LEU A 649 -26.28 -10.04 -0.15
N ASN A 650 -25.14 -10.45 0.39
CA ASN A 650 -24.68 -11.82 0.35
C ASN A 650 -24.39 -12.32 1.77
N ARG A 651 -24.88 -13.50 2.09
CA ARG A 651 -24.65 -14.14 3.37
C ARG A 651 -23.61 -15.24 3.20
N ILE A 652 -22.58 -15.20 4.03
CA ILE A 652 -21.55 -16.24 4.06
C ILE A 652 -22.08 -17.41 4.88
N ASN A 653 -22.34 -18.53 4.22
CA ASN A 653 -22.87 -19.75 4.84
C ASN A 653 -21.74 -20.60 5.42
N SER A 654 -20.63 -20.69 4.71
CA SER A 654 -19.45 -21.43 5.17
C SER A 654 -18.16 -20.85 4.65
N ILE A 655 -17.10 -21.05 5.42
CA ILE A 655 -15.73 -20.66 5.09
C ILE A 655 -14.90 -21.94 5.04
N SER A 656 -14.16 -22.17 3.96
CA SER A 656 -13.28 -23.33 3.79
C SER A 656 -11.91 -22.89 3.27
N ARG A 657 -10.92 -23.78 3.30
CA ARG A 657 -9.59 -23.52 2.74
C ARG A 657 -9.61 -23.28 1.23
N THR A 658 -10.62 -23.78 0.53
CA THR A 658 -10.76 -23.72 -0.94
C THR A 658 -11.71 -22.63 -1.41
N GLY A 659 -12.49 -22.02 -0.51
CA GLY A 659 -13.45 -21.00 -0.93
C GLY A 659 -14.40 -20.54 0.18
N LEU A 660 -15.13 -19.48 -0.14
CA LEU A 660 -16.29 -19.02 0.59
C LEU A 660 -17.54 -19.58 -0.12
N ASP A 661 -18.45 -20.16 0.64
CA ASP A 661 -19.79 -20.48 0.19
C ASP A 661 -20.74 -19.39 0.70
N ALA A 662 -21.42 -18.71 -0.22
CA ALA A 662 -22.30 -17.62 0.11
C ALA A 662 -23.61 -17.70 -0.68
N SER A 663 -24.69 -17.31 -0.04
CA SER A 663 -26.01 -17.19 -0.66
C SER A 663 -26.32 -15.72 -0.94
N TYR A 664 -26.77 -15.44 -2.17
CA TYR A 664 -27.29 -14.13 -2.55
C TYR A 664 -28.68 -13.95 -1.92
N GLN A 665 -28.84 -12.89 -1.13
CA GLN A 665 -30.09 -12.60 -0.40
C GLN A 665 -30.92 -11.52 -1.10
N GLY A 666 -30.34 -10.76 -2.01
CA GLY A 666 -31.03 -9.72 -2.74
C GLY A 666 -30.12 -8.58 -3.15
N GLY A 667 -30.64 -7.67 -3.94
CA GLY A 667 -29.89 -6.46 -4.34
C GLY A 667 -30.77 -5.49 -5.11
N GLU A 668 -30.32 -4.24 -5.16
CA GLU A 668 -30.98 -3.18 -5.93
C GLU A 668 -29.94 -2.32 -6.65
N THR A 669 -30.41 -1.60 -7.65
CA THR A 669 -29.62 -0.57 -8.33
C THR A 669 -30.16 0.79 -7.96
N VAL A 670 -29.32 1.68 -7.48
CA VAL A 670 -29.67 3.02 -7.03
C VAL A 670 -28.92 4.04 -7.87
N SER A 671 -29.64 5.01 -8.44
CA SER A 671 -29.00 6.15 -9.11
C SER A 671 -28.31 7.04 -8.08
N LEU A 672 -27.04 7.27 -8.28
CA LEU A 672 -26.23 8.19 -7.47
C LEU A 672 -26.40 9.63 -7.99
N LYS A 673 -26.36 10.58 -7.08
CA LYS A 673 -26.36 12.00 -7.45
C LYS A 673 -24.93 12.54 -7.34
N GLY A 674 -24.36 12.93 -8.46
CA GLY A 674 -23.14 13.74 -8.49
C GLY A 674 -23.48 15.19 -8.16
N VAL A 675 -22.69 15.80 -7.30
CA VAL A 675 -22.80 17.21 -6.94
C VAL A 675 -21.58 17.93 -7.50
N PHE A 676 -21.74 18.53 -8.70
CA PHE A 676 -20.76 19.46 -9.25
C PHE A 676 -21.44 20.80 -9.54
N SER A 677 -20.86 21.88 -9.08
CA SER A 677 -21.18 23.18 -9.62
C SER A 677 -20.46 23.38 -10.97
N PRO A 678 -20.99 24.20 -11.89
CA PRO A 678 -20.24 24.53 -13.10
C PRO A 678 -18.88 25.19 -12.83
N LEU A 679 -18.73 25.83 -11.68
CA LEU A 679 -17.47 26.47 -11.27
C LEU A 679 -16.43 25.40 -10.87
N ASP A 680 -16.84 24.36 -10.13
CA ASP A 680 -15.98 23.25 -9.73
C ASP A 680 -15.45 22.51 -10.96
N LEU A 681 -16.28 22.33 -12.01
CA LEU A 681 -15.85 21.74 -13.27
C LEU A 681 -14.81 22.59 -14.01
N VAL A 682 -15.01 23.90 -14.05
CA VAL A 682 -14.04 24.82 -14.67
C VAL A 682 -12.71 24.76 -13.93
N GLU A 683 -12.74 24.72 -12.60
CA GLU A 683 -11.57 24.62 -11.75
C GLU A 683 -10.85 23.29 -11.97
N GLU A 684 -11.56 22.17 -11.86
CA GLU A 684 -11.00 20.82 -12.03
C GLU A 684 -10.42 20.61 -13.44
N TRP A 685 -11.12 21.04 -14.48
CA TRP A 685 -10.60 20.91 -15.84
C TRP A 685 -9.37 21.79 -16.07
N SER A 686 -9.38 23.05 -15.54
CA SER A 686 -8.24 23.96 -15.65
C SER A 686 -7.01 23.45 -14.92
N GLU A 687 -7.17 22.96 -13.68
CA GLU A 687 -6.07 22.41 -12.89
C GLU A 687 -5.44 21.16 -13.52
N ASN A 688 -6.26 20.25 -14.02
CA ASN A 688 -5.79 19.00 -14.61
C ASN A 688 -5.24 19.14 -16.04
N THR A 689 -5.63 20.20 -16.78
CA THR A 689 -5.18 20.38 -18.17
C THR A 689 -4.18 21.53 -18.35
N GLY A 690 -4.08 22.46 -17.39
CA GLY A 690 -3.30 23.69 -17.54
C GLY A 690 -3.92 24.74 -18.46
N LEU A 691 -5.12 24.50 -18.99
CA LEU A 691 -5.87 25.48 -19.77
C LEU A 691 -6.42 26.60 -18.88
N SER A 692 -6.52 27.81 -19.40
CA SER A 692 -7.07 28.94 -18.65
C SER A 692 -8.55 28.72 -18.31
N TYR A 693 -9.00 29.22 -17.16
CA TYR A 693 -10.40 29.20 -16.74
C TYR A 693 -11.35 29.76 -17.85
N LYS A 694 -10.91 30.82 -18.53
CA LYS A 694 -11.67 31.41 -19.64
C LYS A 694 -11.85 30.40 -20.78
N LEU A 695 -10.79 29.69 -21.16
CA LEU A 695 -10.82 28.75 -22.27
C LEU A 695 -11.71 27.54 -21.95
N VAL A 696 -11.59 27.02 -20.74
CA VAL A 696 -12.46 25.94 -20.26
C VAL A 696 -13.93 26.37 -20.22
N PHE A 697 -14.20 27.57 -19.74
CA PHE A 697 -15.56 28.13 -19.73
C PHE A 697 -16.12 28.32 -21.15
N ASP A 698 -15.29 28.77 -22.10
CA ASP A 698 -15.69 28.95 -23.49
C ASP A 698 -15.99 27.59 -24.17
N ILE A 699 -15.32 26.53 -23.79
CA ILE A 699 -15.61 25.15 -24.21
C ILE A 699 -16.95 24.71 -23.62
N LEU A 700 -17.10 24.76 -22.28
CA LEU A 700 -18.31 24.31 -21.57
C LEU A 700 -19.58 25.00 -22.11
N ARG A 701 -19.51 26.30 -22.39
CA ARG A 701 -20.63 27.07 -22.92
C ARG A 701 -21.13 26.60 -24.29
N GLN A 702 -20.27 25.95 -25.08
CA GLN A 702 -20.61 25.49 -26.44
C GLN A 702 -21.00 24.03 -26.51
N LEU A 703 -20.93 23.30 -25.38
CA LEU A 703 -21.32 21.90 -25.32
C LEU A 703 -22.83 21.75 -25.47
N THR A 704 -23.24 20.79 -26.29
CA THR A 704 -24.67 20.47 -26.55
C THR A 704 -25.09 19.19 -25.83
N ASN A 705 -24.14 18.35 -25.37
CA ASN A 705 -24.42 17.08 -24.71
C ASN A 705 -24.35 17.15 -23.17
N LEU A 706 -24.69 18.27 -22.57
CA LEU A 706 -24.68 18.47 -21.11
C LEU A 706 -25.48 17.41 -20.34
N GLY A 707 -26.42 16.73 -21.01
CA GLY A 707 -27.11 15.57 -20.45
C GLY A 707 -26.19 14.39 -20.11
N GLN A 708 -25.10 14.19 -20.84
CA GLN A 708 -24.11 13.17 -20.53
C GLN A 708 -23.32 13.55 -19.25
N MET A 709 -22.96 14.83 -19.13
CA MET A 709 -22.31 15.35 -17.94
C MET A 709 -23.21 15.22 -16.70
N SER A 710 -24.51 15.53 -16.81
CA SER A 710 -25.46 15.34 -15.73
C SER A 710 -25.71 13.86 -15.39
N ARG A 711 -25.55 12.97 -16.39
CA ARG A 711 -25.74 11.53 -16.22
C ARG A 711 -24.64 10.90 -15.37
N ASN A 712 -23.38 11.29 -15.57
CA ASN A 712 -22.23 10.88 -14.77
C ASN A 712 -21.13 11.95 -14.87
N PRO A 713 -21.11 12.94 -13.98
CA PRO A 713 -20.17 14.05 -14.03
C PRO A 713 -18.72 13.58 -13.91
N TYR A 714 -18.45 12.54 -13.14
CA TYR A 714 -17.10 12.04 -12.91
C TYR A 714 -16.51 11.36 -14.14
N ALA A 715 -17.25 10.43 -14.73
CA ALA A 715 -16.80 9.77 -15.96
C ALA A 715 -16.68 10.76 -17.12
N TYR A 716 -17.58 11.75 -17.19
CA TYR A 716 -17.50 12.78 -18.20
C TYR A 716 -16.26 13.67 -18.00
N THR A 717 -15.98 14.09 -16.78
CA THR A 717 -14.80 14.92 -16.45
C THR A 717 -13.49 14.17 -16.76
N GLN A 718 -13.37 12.90 -16.40
CA GLN A 718 -12.19 12.12 -16.74
C GLN A 718 -11.96 12.02 -18.25
N ALA A 719 -13.01 11.72 -19.01
CA ALA A 719 -12.93 11.68 -20.46
C ALA A 719 -12.60 13.06 -21.05
N ALA A 720 -13.21 14.12 -20.53
CA ALA A 720 -12.97 15.49 -20.97
C ALA A 720 -11.53 15.93 -20.71
N VAL A 721 -10.99 15.72 -19.53
CA VAL A 721 -9.59 16.03 -19.19
C VAL A 721 -8.63 15.31 -20.13
N SER A 722 -8.85 14.02 -20.38
CA SER A 722 -8.03 13.23 -21.31
C SER A 722 -8.01 13.82 -22.73
N ILE A 723 -9.19 14.17 -23.25
CA ILE A 723 -9.34 14.78 -24.58
C ILE A 723 -8.66 16.16 -24.61
N LEU A 724 -8.91 17.02 -23.60
CA LEU A 724 -8.35 18.36 -23.54
C LEU A 724 -6.83 18.35 -23.43
N CYS A 725 -6.25 17.50 -22.59
CA CYS A 725 -4.80 17.31 -22.49
C CYS A 725 -4.20 16.91 -23.84
N ARG A 726 -4.82 15.98 -24.55
CA ARG A 726 -4.35 15.56 -25.88
C ARG A 726 -4.41 16.69 -26.90
N ILE A 727 -5.52 17.40 -26.98
CA ILE A 727 -5.71 18.55 -27.89
C ILE A 727 -4.68 19.63 -27.59
N GLU A 728 -4.49 19.97 -26.32
CA GLU A 728 -3.51 20.98 -25.90
C GLU A 728 -2.07 20.59 -26.32
N LEU A 729 -1.67 19.34 -26.10
CA LEU A 729 -0.35 18.84 -26.48
C LEU A 729 -0.15 18.88 -28.01
N GLU A 730 -1.16 18.51 -28.77
CA GLU A 730 -1.09 18.56 -30.24
C GLU A 730 -1.01 20.01 -30.75
N GLU A 731 -1.75 20.95 -30.17
CA GLU A 731 -1.70 22.35 -30.55
C GLU A 731 -0.38 23.01 -30.10
N LYS A 732 0.19 22.62 -28.97
CA LYS A 732 1.57 23.01 -28.58
C LYS A 732 2.57 22.61 -29.64
N LEU A 733 2.51 21.38 -30.10
CA LEU A 733 3.38 20.89 -31.17
C LEU A 733 3.14 21.61 -32.50
N ARG A 734 1.88 21.88 -32.89
CA ARG A 734 1.57 22.57 -34.13
C ARG A 734 2.06 24.01 -34.15
N GLY A 735 1.85 24.74 -33.05
CA GLY A 735 2.24 26.13 -32.89
C GLY A 735 3.68 26.38 -32.52
N LEU A 736 4.48 25.32 -32.34
CA LEU A 736 5.88 25.41 -31.92
C LEU A 736 6.79 25.86 -33.03
N THR A 737 7.54 26.94 -32.81
CA THR A 737 8.58 27.46 -33.72
C THR A 737 9.88 27.69 -32.95
N TYR A 738 11.02 27.45 -33.63
CA TYR A 738 12.34 27.71 -33.06
C TYR A 738 13.03 28.85 -33.82
N ALA A 739 13.77 29.66 -33.10
CA ALA A 739 14.60 30.74 -33.66
C ALA A 739 16.00 30.71 -33.00
N PRO A 740 17.09 30.83 -33.78
CA PRO A 740 18.45 30.95 -33.21
C PRO A 740 18.58 32.18 -32.30
N THR A 741 19.26 32.00 -31.17
CA THR A 741 19.54 33.09 -30.21
C THR A 741 20.76 33.88 -30.54
N GLY A 742 21.66 33.36 -31.38
CA GLY A 742 22.98 33.88 -31.64
C GLY A 742 24.06 33.39 -30.65
N GLU A 743 23.67 32.71 -29.59
CA GLU A 743 24.57 32.07 -28.62
C GLU A 743 25.04 30.70 -29.10
N LEU A 744 26.20 30.27 -28.59
CA LEU A 744 26.76 28.95 -28.86
C LEU A 744 27.05 28.23 -27.56
N TYR A 745 26.96 26.88 -27.61
CA TYR A 745 27.49 26.02 -26.55
C TYR A 745 29.02 26.06 -26.63
N PRO A 746 29.71 26.41 -25.50
CA PRO A 746 31.15 26.61 -25.53
C PRO A 746 31.92 25.30 -25.64
N LEU A 747 33.00 25.28 -26.45
CA LEU A 747 33.85 24.11 -26.63
C LEU A 747 34.70 23.77 -25.40
N ASP A 748 34.99 24.75 -24.56
CA ASP A 748 35.74 24.61 -23.31
C ASP A 748 34.90 23.97 -22.17
N ALA A 749 33.60 23.86 -22.34
CA ALA A 749 32.72 23.14 -21.38
C ALA A 749 32.92 21.62 -21.37
N PHE A 750 33.67 21.06 -22.32
CA PHE A 750 33.99 19.63 -22.33
C PHE A 750 35.03 19.27 -21.30
N GLU A 751 34.67 18.43 -20.34
CA GLU A 751 35.57 17.88 -19.30
C GLU A 751 35.59 16.36 -19.34
N ASP A 752 36.53 15.74 -18.61
CA ASP A 752 36.52 14.29 -18.40
C ASP A 752 35.26 13.91 -17.58
N ILE A 753 34.56 12.87 -18.01
CA ILE A 753 33.28 12.48 -17.40
C ILE A 753 33.50 11.38 -16.35
N VAL A 754 32.93 11.55 -15.17
CA VAL A 754 32.98 10.59 -14.08
C VAL A 754 31.54 10.20 -13.69
N ARG A 755 31.20 8.93 -13.81
CA ARG A 755 29.91 8.39 -13.39
C ARG A 755 30.08 7.19 -12.46
N LYS A 756 29.15 7.06 -11.49
CA LYS A 756 29.03 5.91 -10.61
C LYS A 756 27.95 4.96 -11.14
N HIS A 757 28.23 3.67 -11.06
CA HIS A 757 27.28 2.60 -11.38
C HIS A 757 26.87 2.39 -12.85
N LEU A 758 27.37 3.19 -13.79
CA LEU A 758 27.09 2.98 -15.21
C LEU A 758 28.19 2.11 -15.88
N PRO A 759 27.80 1.17 -16.77
CA PRO A 759 28.76 0.45 -17.59
C PRO A 759 29.41 1.37 -18.63
N VAL A 760 30.68 1.15 -18.95
CA VAL A 760 31.41 1.86 -19.99
C VAL A 760 31.64 0.93 -21.16
N GLN A 761 31.25 1.36 -22.36
CA GLN A 761 31.66 0.77 -23.62
C GLN A 761 32.96 1.48 -24.07
N PRO A 762 34.11 0.77 -24.16
CA PRO A 762 35.36 1.38 -24.64
C PRO A 762 35.24 1.80 -26.12
N THR A 763 35.79 2.96 -26.46
CA THR A 763 35.83 3.53 -27.82
C THR A 763 37.18 4.16 -28.10
N PRO A 764 38.30 3.37 -28.16
CA PRO A 764 39.62 3.87 -28.22
C PRO A 764 40.05 4.45 -29.59
N ASN A 765 39.31 4.07 -30.68
CA ASN A 765 39.74 4.39 -32.03
C ASN A 765 39.11 5.68 -32.58
N ARG A 766 37.82 5.84 -32.46
CA ARG A 766 37.02 6.92 -33.08
C ARG A 766 36.25 7.77 -32.10
N GLY A 767 36.13 7.32 -30.84
CA GLY A 767 35.47 8.11 -29.80
C GLY A 767 36.23 9.36 -29.42
N VAL A 768 35.59 10.53 -29.37
CA VAL A 768 36.15 11.78 -28.81
C VAL A 768 36.44 11.60 -27.31
N TYR A 769 35.79 10.64 -26.65
CA TYR A 769 36.19 10.10 -25.36
C TYR A 769 36.66 8.64 -25.54
N ASP A 770 37.54 8.17 -24.63
CA ASP A 770 38.07 6.79 -24.66
C ASP A 770 37.03 5.72 -24.28
N GLY A 771 35.80 6.13 -23.99
CA GLY A 771 34.66 5.29 -23.71
C GLY A 771 33.35 6.07 -23.72
N VAL A 772 32.25 5.34 -23.72
CA VAL A 772 30.86 5.86 -23.62
C VAL A 772 30.17 5.23 -22.44
N PHE A 773 29.57 6.05 -21.57
CA PHE A 773 28.63 5.56 -20.56
C PHE A 773 27.30 5.19 -21.22
N CYS A 774 26.93 3.94 -21.12
CA CYS A 774 25.65 3.44 -21.64
C CYS A 774 24.78 3.04 -20.45
N ASP A 775 23.47 3.30 -20.52
CA ASP A 775 22.54 2.70 -19.59
C ASP A 775 22.59 1.17 -19.70
N SER A 776 22.52 0.48 -18.57
CA SER A 776 22.59 -0.99 -18.50
C SER A 776 21.57 -1.69 -19.41
N ASN A 777 20.48 -1.02 -19.74
CA ASN A 777 19.38 -1.51 -20.57
C ASN A 777 19.46 -1.06 -22.04
N SER A 778 20.29 -0.10 -22.38
CA SER A 778 20.41 0.41 -23.75
C SER A 778 21.33 -0.45 -24.62
N SER A 779 20.77 -1.51 -25.21
CA SER A 779 21.49 -2.32 -26.21
C SER A 779 21.75 -1.54 -27.49
N ALA A 780 20.93 -0.54 -27.84
CA ALA A 780 21.04 0.27 -29.05
C ALA A 780 22.25 1.23 -28.96
N GLU A 781 22.34 2.03 -27.91
CA GLU A 781 23.50 2.91 -27.67
C GLU A 781 24.84 2.17 -27.65
N ARG A 782 24.88 1.06 -26.92
CA ARG A 782 26.10 0.24 -26.80
C ARG A 782 26.55 -0.32 -28.13
N ARG A 783 25.60 -0.82 -28.93
CA ARG A 783 25.85 -1.38 -30.26
C ARG A 783 26.33 -0.30 -31.22
N PHE A 784 25.66 0.85 -31.23
CA PHE A 784 26.05 2.00 -32.02
C PHE A 784 27.49 2.45 -31.71
N ALA A 785 27.82 2.66 -30.43
CA ALA A 785 29.16 3.07 -30.02
C ALA A 785 30.24 2.06 -30.44
N MET A 786 29.96 0.76 -30.31
CA MET A 786 30.91 -0.29 -30.69
C MET A 786 31.11 -0.36 -32.23
N GLU A 787 30.04 -0.25 -32.99
CA GLU A 787 30.10 -0.33 -34.47
C GLU A 787 30.71 0.94 -35.08
N ALA A 788 30.39 2.13 -34.53
CA ALA A 788 30.96 3.39 -34.93
C ALA A 788 32.48 3.46 -34.66
N ASP A 789 32.94 2.92 -33.51
CA ASP A 789 34.37 2.88 -33.18
C ASP A 789 35.19 1.94 -34.09
N GLY A 790 34.56 0.89 -34.60
CA GLY A 790 35.16 -0.09 -35.53
C GLY A 790 35.09 0.28 -37.01
N ASP A 791 34.36 1.32 -37.40
CA ASP A 791 34.13 1.66 -38.81
C ASP A 791 35.22 2.63 -39.33
N PRO A 792 36.01 2.25 -40.36
CA PRO A 792 37.07 3.11 -40.89
C PRO A 792 36.56 4.38 -41.58
N GLN A 793 35.31 4.47 -41.98
CA GLN A 793 34.70 5.66 -42.58
C GLN A 793 34.30 6.69 -41.53
N VAL A 794 34.13 6.29 -40.26
CA VAL A 794 33.90 7.21 -39.16
C VAL A 794 35.21 7.96 -38.86
N LEU A 795 35.16 9.28 -38.92
CA LEU A 795 36.29 10.13 -38.56
C LEU A 795 36.37 10.33 -37.03
N CYS A 796 35.24 10.69 -36.44
CA CYS A 796 35.05 10.72 -34.99
C CYS A 796 33.56 10.67 -34.66
N PHE A 797 33.25 10.25 -33.41
CA PHE A 797 31.93 10.38 -32.84
C PHE A 797 31.97 10.70 -31.34
N ILE A 798 30.92 11.25 -30.80
CA ILE A 798 30.78 11.64 -29.42
C ILE A 798 29.38 11.31 -28.90
N LYS A 799 29.24 10.77 -27.67
CA LYS A 799 27.98 10.88 -26.95
C LYS A 799 27.82 12.32 -26.48
N LEU A 800 26.70 12.95 -26.87
CA LEU A 800 26.48 14.35 -26.58
C LEU A 800 26.45 14.60 -25.08
N PRO A 801 27.12 15.67 -24.60
CA PRO A 801 27.22 15.94 -23.19
C PRO A 801 25.92 16.49 -22.61
N ASP A 802 25.72 16.31 -21.30
CA ASP A 802 24.50 16.74 -20.60
C ASP A 802 24.27 18.26 -20.70
N PHE A 803 25.31 19.08 -20.94
CA PHE A 803 25.18 20.53 -21.10
C PHE A 803 24.63 20.94 -22.47
N TYR A 804 24.57 19.99 -23.45
CA TYR A 804 23.96 20.25 -24.74
C TYR A 804 22.48 19.94 -24.63
N GLU A 805 21.69 20.95 -24.30
CA GLU A 805 20.26 20.83 -24.05
C GLU A 805 19.45 21.63 -25.07
N ILE A 806 18.57 20.97 -25.80
CA ILE A 806 17.57 21.59 -26.65
C ILE A 806 16.35 21.90 -25.78
N PRO A 807 16.00 23.18 -25.57
CA PRO A 807 14.82 23.51 -24.79
C PRO A 807 13.55 23.11 -25.53
N THR A 808 12.65 22.35 -24.88
CA THR A 808 11.35 21.96 -25.44
C THR A 808 10.21 22.22 -24.44
N PRO A 809 8.96 22.34 -24.90
CA PRO A 809 7.80 22.46 -24.00
C PRO A 809 7.59 21.24 -23.10
N PHE A 810 8.25 20.12 -23.40
CA PHE A 810 8.17 18.81 -22.70
C PHE A 810 9.40 18.52 -21.86
N GLY A 811 10.19 19.54 -21.51
CA GLY A 811 11.47 19.45 -20.84
C GLY A 811 12.66 19.44 -21.81
N ASN A 812 13.86 19.69 -21.27
CA ASN A 812 15.08 19.70 -22.08
C ASN A 812 15.36 18.35 -22.72
N TYR A 813 15.92 18.38 -23.92
CA TYR A 813 16.25 17.18 -24.71
C TYR A 813 17.70 17.22 -25.17
N THR A 814 18.39 16.13 -25.05
CA THR A 814 19.76 15.92 -25.56
C THR A 814 19.75 14.68 -26.43
N PRO A 815 20.07 14.77 -27.72
CA PRO A 815 20.25 13.60 -28.59
C PRO A 815 21.40 12.73 -28.11
N ASP A 816 21.41 11.44 -28.48
CA ASP A 816 22.41 10.49 -27.96
C ASP A 816 23.81 10.76 -28.50
N PHE A 817 23.99 10.88 -29.83
CA PHE A 817 25.32 10.93 -30.45
C PHE A 817 25.47 12.02 -31.49
N GLY A 818 26.72 12.49 -31.61
CA GLY A 818 27.21 13.22 -32.76
C GLY A 818 28.23 12.38 -33.53
N LEU A 819 28.17 12.36 -34.86
CA LEU A 819 29.00 11.53 -35.72
C LEU A 819 29.56 12.35 -36.91
N VAL A 820 30.84 12.20 -37.21
CA VAL A 820 31.47 12.71 -38.41
C VAL A 820 31.91 11.54 -39.32
N LEU A 821 31.31 11.48 -40.50
CA LEU A 821 31.52 10.41 -41.46
C LEU A 821 32.28 10.93 -42.70
N ARG A 822 33.32 10.21 -43.14
CA ARG A 822 34.03 10.51 -44.39
C ARG A 822 33.27 9.88 -45.58
N ASP A 823 32.89 10.66 -46.55
CA ASP A 823 32.34 10.14 -47.78
C ASP A 823 33.37 10.08 -48.92
N THR A 824 33.69 8.87 -49.35
CA THR A 824 34.61 8.64 -50.45
C THR A 824 33.91 8.57 -51.82
N SER A 825 32.55 8.44 -51.82
CA SER A 825 31.77 8.25 -53.05
C SER A 825 31.26 9.57 -53.65
N LEU A 826 31.29 10.70 -52.91
CA LEU A 826 30.68 11.98 -53.26
C LEU A 826 31.69 13.11 -53.42
N SER A 827 33.00 12.84 -53.59
CA SER A 827 34.02 13.91 -53.81
C SER A 827 33.85 14.54 -55.18
N LYS A 828 33.02 15.58 -55.27
CA LYS A 828 33.05 16.53 -56.37
C LYS A 828 34.25 17.50 -56.12
N PRO A 829 34.94 17.96 -57.14
CA PRO A 829 36.03 18.97 -57.00
C PRO A 829 35.47 20.19 -56.31
N GLY A 830 36.02 20.48 -55.12
CA GLY A 830 35.62 21.62 -54.25
C GLY A 830 34.59 21.33 -53.13
N GLY A 831 34.19 20.06 -52.91
CA GLY A 831 33.28 19.63 -51.85
C GLY A 831 33.96 19.28 -50.53
N ARG A 832 33.27 19.42 -49.40
CA ARG A 832 33.70 18.94 -48.12
C ARG A 832 33.72 17.42 -48.11
N ASP A 833 34.79 16.81 -47.58
CA ASP A 833 34.98 15.37 -47.50
C ASP A 833 34.27 14.70 -46.28
N ALA A 834 33.50 15.45 -45.53
CA ALA A 834 32.87 14.98 -44.28
C ALA A 834 31.39 15.41 -44.15
N PHE A 835 30.60 14.49 -43.67
CA PHE A 835 29.19 14.68 -43.30
C PHE A 835 29.06 14.68 -41.79
N HIS A 836 28.16 15.53 -41.28
CA HIS A 836 27.87 15.68 -39.86
C HIS A 836 26.48 15.12 -39.53
N PHE A 837 26.40 14.20 -38.60
CA PHE A 837 25.16 13.60 -38.19
C PHE A 837 24.95 13.76 -36.68
N VAL A 838 23.72 14.10 -36.28
CA VAL A 838 23.22 13.96 -34.91
C VAL A 838 22.27 12.78 -34.88
N ILE A 839 22.45 11.90 -33.93
CA ILE A 839 21.79 10.58 -33.96
C ILE A 839 21.09 10.34 -32.64
N GLU A 840 19.85 9.90 -32.74
CA GLU A 840 19.09 9.36 -31.63
C GLU A 840 18.94 7.86 -31.79
N THR A 841 19.45 7.09 -30.82
CA THR A 841 19.41 5.62 -30.86
C THR A 841 18.22 5.06 -30.08
N LYS A 842 17.43 4.20 -30.69
CA LYS A 842 16.29 3.56 -30.03
C LYS A 842 16.16 2.08 -30.41
N GLY A 843 15.29 1.37 -29.69
CA GLY A 843 15.01 -0.04 -29.93
C GLY A 843 14.23 -0.35 -31.23
N ALA A 844 13.69 0.69 -31.92
CA ALA A 844 13.00 0.59 -33.18
C ALA A 844 13.33 1.77 -34.08
N ASN A 845 12.99 1.64 -35.40
CA ASN A 845 13.19 2.68 -36.40
C ASN A 845 11.93 3.49 -36.72
N ASP A 846 10.82 3.17 -36.05
CA ASP A 846 9.55 3.87 -36.21
C ASP A 846 9.32 4.79 -35.04
N LEU A 847 9.15 6.08 -35.30
CA LEU A 847 8.80 7.09 -34.31
C LEU A 847 7.45 6.81 -33.61
N ASN A 848 6.59 6.04 -34.27
CA ASN A 848 5.28 5.70 -33.76
C ASN A 848 5.23 4.31 -33.08
N ASP A 849 6.37 3.62 -32.90
CA ASP A 849 6.37 2.35 -32.17
C ASP A 849 6.32 2.61 -30.65
N PRO A 850 5.17 2.42 -29.99
CA PRO A 850 5.00 2.70 -28.56
C PRO A 850 5.82 1.77 -27.68
N ARG A 851 6.39 0.69 -28.22
CA ARG A 851 7.26 -0.25 -27.49
C ARG A 851 8.71 0.21 -27.39
N ALA A 852 9.10 1.14 -28.29
CA ALA A 852 10.47 1.63 -28.36
C ALA A 852 10.64 3.08 -27.92
N LEU A 853 9.57 3.87 -28.00
CA LEU A 853 9.54 5.28 -27.67
C LEU A 853 8.33 5.59 -26.78
N THR A 854 8.53 6.34 -25.72
CA THR A 854 7.44 6.98 -25.00
C THR A 854 6.88 8.13 -25.84
N GLU A 855 5.65 8.53 -25.55
CA GLU A 855 5.04 9.71 -26.20
C GLU A 855 5.83 10.98 -25.90
N ASP A 856 6.35 11.15 -24.70
CA ASP A 856 7.18 12.29 -24.32
C ASP A 856 8.52 12.30 -25.08
N GLU A 857 9.14 11.15 -25.26
CA GLU A 857 10.36 11.03 -26.08
C GLU A 857 10.06 11.35 -27.54
N ARG A 858 8.97 10.81 -28.10
CA ARG A 858 8.53 11.13 -29.46
C ARG A 858 8.34 12.63 -29.65
N ARG A 859 7.63 13.28 -28.75
CA ARG A 859 7.40 14.74 -28.79
C ARG A 859 8.68 15.53 -28.69
N ARG A 860 9.63 15.14 -27.81
CA ARG A 860 10.95 15.79 -27.70
C ARG A 860 11.78 15.62 -28.97
N ILE A 861 11.75 14.45 -29.60
CA ILE A 861 12.39 14.21 -30.91
C ILE A 861 11.76 15.09 -31.98
N GLU A 862 10.43 15.22 -32.04
CA GLU A 862 9.72 16.11 -32.97
C GLU A 862 10.09 17.59 -32.74
N CYS A 863 10.28 18.01 -31.47
CA CYS A 863 10.81 19.33 -31.14
C CYS A 863 12.25 19.49 -31.62
N ALA A 864 13.11 18.50 -31.41
CA ALA A 864 14.48 18.51 -31.89
C ALA A 864 14.57 18.60 -33.43
N MET A 865 13.69 17.90 -34.15
CA MET A 865 13.61 18.04 -35.61
C MET A 865 13.38 19.49 -36.05
N ARG A 866 12.51 20.21 -35.35
CA ARG A 866 12.23 21.64 -35.63
C ARG A 866 13.40 22.53 -35.20
N HIS A 867 14.06 22.24 -34.07
CA HIS A 867 15.27 22.92 -33.65
C HIS A 867 16.37 22.78 -34.70
N PHE A 868 16.66 21.56 -35.16
CA PHE A 868 17.67 21.30 -36.15
C PHE A 868 17.36 21.96 -37.48
N ALA A 869 16.10 21.93 -37.93
CA ALA A 869 15.67 22.68 -39.09
C ALA A 869 15.91 24.20 -38.99
N ALA A 870 15.67 24.79 -37.79
CA ALA A 870 15.90 26.22 -37.54
C ALA A 870 17.39 26.61 -37.58
N ILE A 871 18.30 25.71 -37.29
CA ILE A 871 19.74 25.91 -37.41
C ILE A 871 20.33 25.40 -38.73
N GLY A 872 19.52 24.98 -39.67
CA GLY A 872 19.93 24.58 -41.04
C GLY A 872 20.36 23.13 -41.17
N ILE A 873 20.06 22.27 -40.19
CA ILE A 873 20.32 20.82 -40.19
C ILE A 873 19.04 20.11 -40.63
N ARG A 874 19.12 19.32 -41.72
CA ARG A 874 17.95 18.57 -42.20
C ARG A 874 17.63 17.38 -41.29
N THR A 875 16.38 16.97 -41.25
CA THR A 875 15.95 15.77 -40.53
C THR A 875 15.80 14.58 -41.48
N VAL A 876 16.28 13.40 -41.09
CA VAL A 876 16.12 12.13 -41.76
C VAL A 876 15.51 11.13 -40.78
N THR A 877 14.34 10.61 -41.14
CA THR A 877 13.70 9.48 -40.43
C THR A 877 13.97 8.22 -41.18
N PRO A 878 14.60 7.19 -40.62
CA PRO A 878 14.81 5.91 -41.25
C PRO A 878 13.49 5.13 -41.29
N LEU A 879 12.57 5.47 -42.19
CA LEU A 879 11.35 4.71 -42.40
C LEU A 879 11.63 3.51 -43.32
N PRO A 880 11.11 2.31 -43.02
CA PRO A 880 11.32 1.13 -43.90
C PRO A 880 10.72 1.27 -45.27
N TYR A 881 9.85 2.24 -45.54
CA TYR A 881 9.13 2.37 -46.83
C TYR A 881 8.81 3.82 -47.25
N SER A 882 9.63 4.80 -46.95
CA SER A 882 9.41 6.14 -47.50
C SER A 882 10.00 6.21 -48.93
N ARG A 883 9.12 6.20 -49.97
CA ARG A 883 9.43 6.76 -51.28
C ARG A 883 9.52 8.29 -51.17
N THR A 884 10.45 8.79 -50.41
CA THR A 884 10.81 10.20 -50.50
C THR A 884 11.72 10.32 -51.77
N PRO A 885 11.42 11.22 -52.70
CA PRO A 885 12.35 11.51 -53.77
C PRO A 885 13.69 11.92 -53.17
N PRO A 886 14.81 11.60 -53.81
CA PRO A 886 16.13 12.01 -53.35
C PRO A 886 16.11 13.53 -53.15
N PRO A 887 16.71 14.05 -52.05
CA PRO A 887 16.72 15.48 -51.79
C PRO A 887 17.38 16.21 -52.98
N PRO A 888 16.96 17.46 -53.25
CA PRO A 888 17.60 18.27 -54.30
C PRO A 888 19.09 18.40 -54.03
N PRO A 889 19.93 18.48 -55.10
CA PRO A 889 21.37 18.45 -54.97
C PRO A 889 22.01 19.53 -54.08
N ASP A 890 21.27 20.54 -53.68
CA ASP A 890 21.73 21.67 -52.81
C ASP A 890 21.26 21.55 -51.35
N ALA A 891 20.60 20.47 -50.95
CA ALA A 891 20.26 20.27 -49.52
C ALA A 891 21.52 20.01 -48.69
N GLY A 892 21.71 20.78 -47.61
CA GLY A 892 22.88 20.74 -46.73
C GLY A 892 23.26 19.30 -46.31
N ARG A 893 24.57 19.08 -46.16
CA ARG A 893 25.20 17.77 -45.88
C ARG A 893 25.09 17.32 -44.43
N ASP A 894 24.54 18.16 -43.56
CA ASP A 894 24.36 17.89 -42.15
C ASP A 894 22.92 17.41 -41.86
N ALA A 895 22.77 16.31 -41.10
CA ALA A 895 21.46 15.73 -40.82
C ALA A 895 21.29 15.29 -39.36
N PHE A 896 20.07 15.47 -38.84
CA PHE A 896 19.57 14.81 -37.62
C PHE A 896 18.83 13.54 -38.03
N VAL A 897 19.25 12.41 -37.48
CA VAL A 897 18.71 11.08 -37.82
C VAL A 897 18.10 10.46 -36.53
N ALA A 898 16.81 10.21 -36.58
CA ALA A 898 16.08 9.67 -35.44
C ALA A 898 14.83 8.92 -35.86
N PRO A 899 14.48 7.79 -35.27
CA PRO A 899 15.29 6.95 -34.38
C PRO A 899 16.16 5.95 -35.17
N VAL A 900 17.27 5.49 -34.59
CA VAL A 900 18.17 4.53 -35.21
C VAL A 900 18.29 3.29 -34.33
N LYS A 901 18.02 2.11 -34.90
CA LYS A 901 18.13 0.83 -34.21
C LYS A 901 19.45 0.13 -34.47
N ASP A 902 19.89 0.15 -35.71
CA ASP A 902 21.11 -0.53 -36.21
C ASP A 902 21.94 0.45 -37.02
N PHE A 903 23.21 0.66 -36.61
CA PHE A 903 24.11 1.59 -37.26
C PHE A 903 24.40 1.22 -38.71
N LYS A 904 24.58 -0.06 -39.05
CA LYS A 904 24.89 -0.50 -40.40
C LYS A 904 23.64 -0.54 -41.29
N ALA A 905 22.61 -1.27 -40.85
CA ALA A 905 21.45 -1.51 -41.70
C ALA A 905 20.51 -0.30 -41.78
N ASP A 906 20.34 0.43 -40.72
CA ASP A 906 19.31 1.48 -40.65
C ASP A 906 19.89 2.87 -40.82
N PHE A 907 21.19 3.05 -40.58
CA PHE A 907 21.85 4.33 -40.72
C PHE A 907 22.70 4.39 -41.98
N LYS A 908 23.74 3.55 -42.08
CA LYS A 908 24.76 3.66 -43.12
C LYS A 908 24.28 3.29 -44.55
N GLU A 909 23.37 2.34 -44.67
CA GLU A 909 22.82 1.94 -45.96
C GLU A 909 21.66 2.85 -46.45
N LYS A 910 21.07 3.63 -45.56
CA LYS A 910 19.91 4.49 -45.87
C LYS A 910 20.23 6.00 -45.87
N VAL A 911 21.38 6.41 -45.35
CA VAL A 911 21.88 7.77 -45.35
C VAL A 911 22.91 7.99 -46.47
#